data_c04462e08e9dbee892772874a2e8001c
#
_entry.id   c04462e08e9dbee892772874a2e8001c
#
_cell.length_a   1.000
_cell.length_b   1.000
_cell.length_c   1.000
_cell.angle_alpha   90.00
_cell.angle_beta   90.00
_cell.angle_gamma   90.00
#
_symmetry.space_group_name_H-M   'P 1'
#
loop_
_entity.id
_entity.type
_entity.pdbx_description
1 polymer ?
#
loop_
_entity_poly.entity_id
_entity_poly.type
_entity_poly.pdbx_seq_one_letter_code
_entity_poly.pdbx_strand_id
1 'polypeptide(L)'
;MTPCLQIESLTKSFGDLVLFENFSLGIGEGQRVGLIAKNGTGKTTLLNILAGEEDYDSGTITFRRDLKVAYLEQDPKFPAGTTVLEACFLSDSPVIRAIADYERVVQRSGQQNGDDHTLQEAIAQMDRLDAWTYESRVKQILTRLNITAFDQQTENLSGGQTKRIALANALITEPDLLILDEPTNHLDLEMTRWLEEYLSRTKLTLLMVTHDRYFLDRVCTEIIEIDHRQSYSYKGNYSYYLEKRQERLDAVEAQRESDRNLYRKELDWMRRQPQARATKARARIESFYELEERLRKERETGDVRLDVKASYIGKKIFEVRGLSKRFGEKVILDNFEYTFSRYEKMGIVGGNGTGKSTFIKMLMGLVQPDSGTIDIGETVRFGYYSQEGIAFDEKAKVIDVVNEIAENIELSDGRKMSASQFLQYFLFTPQTQYNFVAKLSGGERRRLYLCTILMRNPNFLVLDEPTNDLDILTLQVLEEYLQSYSGCLIVVSHDRYFMDKVADHLLVFEGDGKLKDFPAGYSRYLEWKELKESEEQAQTAQAGPGTAKGKVSGQRPGHGTAGGANASIAHASPASSPGTPSGSPATGNRNVQKRKLSFNEKRELEQLERQIPELEAEKAALEAEMSSGTLPIDELTAKSLRISELIEQIDEASMRWLELSDI
;
A
#
# COMPACT_ATOMS: atom_id res chain seq x y z
N MET A 1 -19.55 13.15 20.76
CA MET A 1 -18.30 13.75 20.29
C MET A 1 -18.61 15.16 19.83
N THR A 2 -17.76 16.13 20.17
CA THR A 2 -17.92 17.51 19.74
C THR A 2 -17.57 17.60 18.25
N PRO A 3 -18.45 18.12 17.36
CA PRO A 3 -18.13 18.22 15.95
C PRO A 3 -17.01 19.25 15.72
N CYS A 4 -15.97 18.90 14.99
CA CYS A 4 -14.90 19.79 14.57
C CYS A 4 -15.20 20.41 13.21
N LEU A 5 -15.69 19.59 12.28
CA LEU A 5 -16.05 19.94 10.91
C LEU A 5 -17.39 19.32 10.57
N GLN A 6 -18.29 20.10 9.96
CA GLN A 6 -19.55 19.62 9.42
C GLN A 6 -19.74 20.16 8.00
N ILE A 7 -19.99 19.28 7.07
CA ILE A 7 -20.30 19.57 5.66
C ILE A 7 -21.71 19.08 5.40
N GLU A 8 -22.56 19.93 4.83
CA GLU A 8 -23.96 19.64 4.51
C GLU A 8 -24.24 19.96 3.05
N SER A 9 -24.69 18.93 2.31
CA SER A 9 -25.15 19.03 0.93
C SER A 9 -24.19 19.76 -0.01
N LEU A 10 -22.87 19.55 0.16
CA LEU A 10 -21.86 20.21 -0.65
C LEU A 10 -21.91 19.68 -2.10
N THR A 11 -21.89 20.63 -3.04
CA THR A 11 -21.87 20.34 -4.48
C THR A 11 -20.76 21.12 -5.14
N LYS A 12 -20.00 20.45 -6.01
CA LYS A 12 -18.95 21.06 -6.84
C LYS A 12 -18.93 20.49 -8.22
N SER A 13 -18.83 21.37 -9.22
CA SER A 13 -18.72 21.02 -10.63
C SER A 13 -17.67 21.87 -11.34
N PHE A 14 -17.10 21.35 -12.43
CA PHE A 14 -16.26 22.06 -13.37
C PHE A 14 -16.90 21.98 -14.76
N GLY A 15 -17.65 22.99 -15.13
CA GLY A 15 -18.45 22.98 -16.36
C GLY A 15 -19.46 21.82 -16.32
N ASP A 16 -19.39 20.90 -17.29
CA ASP A 16 -20.28 19.73 -17.37
C ASP A 16 -19.89 18.58 -16.44
N LEU A 17 -18.70 18.63 -15.84
CA LEU A 17 -18.19 17.58 -14.96
C LEU A 17 -18.62 17.85 -13.50
N VAL A 18 -19.61 17.12 -13.01
CA VAL A 18 -20.00 17.12 -11.60
C VAL A 18 -19.08 16.19 -10.83
N LEU A 19 -18.27 16.71 -9.88
CA LEU A 19 -17.38 15.95 -9.04
C LEU A 19 -18.14 15.24 -7.92
N PHE A 20 -18.90 15.99 -7.14
CA PHE A 20 -19.79 15.47 -6.10
C PHE A 20 -21.03 16.34 -5.98
N GLU A 21 -22.12 15.71 -5.57
CA GLU A 21 -23.44 16.35 -5.45
C GLU A 21 -24.08 15.92 -4.13
N ASN A 22 -24.57 16.90 -3.36
CA ASN A 22 -25.17 16.67 -2.03
C ASN A 22 -24.25 15.90 -1.06
N PHE A 23 -22.93 16.10 -1.16
CA PHE A 23 -21.98 15.45 -0.28
C PHE A 23 -22.11 15.98 1.15
N SER A 24 -22.23 15.08 2.12
CA SER A 24 -22.34 15.44 3.54
C SER A 24 -21.36 14.61 4.36
N LEU A 25 -20.65 15.28 5.29
CA LEU A 25 -19.62 14.68 6.12
C LEU A 25 -19.54 15.40 7.46
N GLY A 26 -19.46 14.66 8.56
CA GLY A 26 -19.17 15.19 9.90
C GLY A 26 -17.93 14.54 10.50
N ILE A 27 -16.99 15.35 10.98
CA ILE A 27 -15.79 14.90 11.68
C ILE A 27 -15.82 15.40 13.11
N GLY A 28 -15.77 14.49 14.07
CA GLY A 28 -15.70 14.78 15.51
C GLY A 28 -14.24 14.93 15.99
N GLU A 29 -14.09 15.53 17.16
CA GLU A 29 -12.80 15.73 17.81
C GLU A 29 -12.09 14.38 18.06
N GLY A 30 -10.81 14.27 17.66
CA GLY A 30 -9.99 13.09 17.79
C GLY A 30 -10.31 11.96 16.81
N GLN A 31 -11.22 12.14 15.85
CA GLN A 31 -11.44 11.19 14.77
C GLN A 31 -10.31 11.28 13.74
N ARG A 32 -9.92 10.12 13.21
CA ARG A 32 -8.93 9.99 12.13
C ARG A 32 -9.62 9.36 10.94
N VAL A 33 -9.92 10.20 9.95
CA VAL A 33 -10.74 9.87 8.79
C VAL A 33 -9.87 9.74 7.55
N GLY A 34 -9.93 8.59 6.89
CA GLY A 34 -9.33 8.35 5.58
C GLY A 34 -10.37 8.50 4.47
N LEU A 35 -10.07 9.29 3.45
CA LEU A 35 -10.94 9.50 2.29
C LEU A 35 -10.44 8.68 1.10
N ILE A 36 -11.26 7.75 0.62
CA ILE A 36 -10.97 6.88 -0.53
C ILE A 36 -11.92 7.21 -1.67
N ALA A 37 -11.37 7.40 -2.86
CA ALA A 37 -12.15 7.55 -4.08
C ALA A 37 -11.29 7.31 -5.32
N LYS A 38 -11.92 7.07 -6.48
CA LYS A 38 -11.23 7.01 -7.80
C LYS A 38 -10.49 8.32 -8.08
N ASN A 39 -9.44 8.25 -8.89
CA ASN A 39 -8.80 9.47 -9.37
C ASN A 39 -9.79 10.26 -10.26
N GLY A 40 -9.72 11.59 -10.17
CA GLY A 40 -10.63 12.48 -10.88
C GLY A 40 -12.03 12.68 -10.23
N THR A 41 -12.30 12.09 -9.06
CA THR A 41 -13.57 12.30 -8.33
C THR A 41 -13.59 13.56 -7.47
N GLY A 42 -12.49 14.33 -7.43
CA GLY A 42 -12.43 15.59 -6.69
C GLY A 42 -11.94 15.49 -5.25
N LYS A 43 -11.13 14.45 -4.89
CA LYS A 43 -10.53 14.35 -3.53
C LYS A 43 -9.75 15.61 -3.15
N THR A 44 -8.75 15.97 -3.93
CA THR A 44 -7.92 17.17 -3.72
C THR A 44 -8.77 18.45 -3.77
N THR A 45 -9.74 18.53 -4.69
CA THR A 45 -10.69 19.65 -4.75
C THR A 45 -11.48 19.79 -3.44
N LEU A 46 -11.95 18.68 -2.86
CA LEU A 46 -12.63 18.71 -1.56
C LEU A 46 -11.69 19.21 -0.46
N LEU A 47 -10.44 18.75 -0.43
CA LEU A 47 -9.47 19.23 0.57
C LEU A 47 -9.13 20.70 0.38
N ASN A 48 -8.96 21.19 -0.87
CA ASN A 48 -8.73 22.60 -1.17
C ASN A 48 -9.92 23.47 -0.74
N ILE A 49 -11.16 23.02 -0.97
CA ILE A 49 -12.36 23.71 -0.49
C ILE A 49 -12.35 23.82 1.05
N LEU A 50 -11.97 22.75 1.75
CA LEU A 50 -11.88 22.74 3.22
C LEU A 50 -10.73 23.62 3.75
N ALA A 51 -9.65 23.73 2.97
CA ALA A 51 -8.54 24.65 3.27
C ALA A 51 -8.88 26.13 2.96
N GLY A 52 -9.98 26.38 2.23
CA GLY A 52 -10.38 27.73 1.80
C GLY A 52 -9.63 28.23 0.55
N GLU A 53 -8.98 27.35 -0.19
CA GLU A 53 -8.24 27.67 -1.42
C GLU A 53 -9.11 27.60 -2.67
N GLU A 54 -10.27 26.95 -2.58
CA GLU A 54 -11.19 26.77 -3.70
C GLU A 54 -12.64 26.98 -3.27
N ASP A 55 -13.44 27.58 -4.17
CA ASP A 55 -14.86 27.82 -3.96
C ASP A 55 -15.72 26.59 -4.30
N TYR A 56 -16.94 26.52 -3.80
CA TYR A 56 -17.93 25.47 -4.08
C TYR A 56 -19.25 26.07 -4.60
N ASP A 57 -20.05 25.24 -5.31
CA ASP A 57 -21.25 25.70 -6.00
C ASP A 57 -22.43 25.89 -5.03
N SER A 58 -22.62 24.94 -4.10
CA SER A 58 -23.69 24.99 -3.09
C SER A 58 -23.37 24.10 -1.89
N GLY A 59 -24.09 24.32 -0.78
CA GLY A 59 -23.90 23.61 0.48
C GLY A 59 -23.38 24.51 1.59
N THR A 60 -23.10 23.93 2.75
CA THR A 60 -22.52 24.64 3.89
C THR A 60 -21.37 23.87 4.52
N ILE A 61 -20.33 24.60 4.89
CA ILE A 61 -19.17 24.06 5.62
C ILE A 61 -19.07 24.84 6.93
N THR A 62 -19.10 24.13 8.04
CA THR A 62 -19.04 24.72 9.37
C THR A 62 -17.87 24.12 10.15
N PHE A 63 -16.93 24.98 10.54
CA PHE A 63 -15.85 24.63 11.47
C PHE A 63 -16.20 25.06 12.89
N ARG A 64 -15.71 24.34 13.88
CA ARG A 64 -15.74 24.78 15.27
C ARG A 64 -15.01 26.12 15.39
N ARG A 65 -15.52 27.01 16.23
CA ARG A 65 -14.86 28.31 16.51
C ARG A 65 -13.45 28.10 17.06
N ASP A 66 -12.52 28.95 16.64
CA ASP A 66 -11.10 28.95 17.06
C ASP A 66 -10.33 27.65 16.74
N LEU A 67 -10.81 26.86 15.77
CA LEU A 67 -10.14 25.64 15.32
C LEU A 67 -8.87 25.99 14.53
N LYS A 68 -7.72 25.48 14.97
CA LYS A 68 -6.48 25.58 14.20
C LYS A 68 -6.47 24.48 13.15
N VAL A 69 -6.47 24.85 11.89
CA VAL A 69 -6.41 23.92 10.75
C VAL A 69 -5.04 24.03 10.10
N ALA A 70 -4.40 22.90 9.84
CA ALA A 70 -3.22 22.83 8.96
C ALA A 70 -3.53 21.94 7.77
N TYR A 71 -3.06 22.33 6.61
CA TYR A 71 -3.24 21.61 5.36
C TYR A 71 -1.90 21.31 4.71
N LEU A 72 -1.68 20.05 4.33
CA LEU A 72 -0.60 19.61 3.46
C LEU A 72 -1.16 19.38 2.07
N GLU A 73 -0.81 20.27 1.15
CA GLU A 73 -1.14 20.17 -0.27
C GLU A 73 -0.42 19.01 -0.96
N GLN A 74 -1.00 18.51 -2.06
CA GLN A 74 -0.36 17.50 -2.89
C GLN A 74 0.97 18.00 -3.47
N ASP A 75 1.02 19.23 -4.00
CA ASP A 75 2.19 19.89 -4.57
C ASP A 75 2.47 21.24 -3.88
N PRO A 76 3.04 21.22 -2.66
CA PRO A 76 3.25 22.46 -1.89
C PRO A 76 4.24 23.40 -2.55
N LYS A 77 3.95 24.69 -2.49
CA LYS A 77 4.78 25.76 -3.03
C LYS A 77 5.13 26.74 -1.93
N PHE A 78 6.40 27.14 -1.89
CA PHE A 78 6.86 28.18 -0.98
C PHE A 78 7.09 29.50 -1.73
N PRO A 79 6.98 30.64 -1.04
CA PRO A 79 7.32 31.94 -1.62
C PRO A 79 8.78 31.97 -2.10
N ALA A 80 9.04 32.71 -3.19
CA ALA A 80 10.38 32.88 -3.72
C ALA A 80 11.29 33.51 -2.68
N GLY A 81 12.55 33.02 -2.61
CA GLY A 81 13.56 33.53 -1.67
C GLY A 81 13.39 32.99 -0.23
N THR A 82 12.49 32.08 0.04
CA THR A 82 12.31 31.46 1.37
C THR A 82 13.38 30.40 1.60
N THR A 83 14.03 30.41 2.76
CA THR A 83 14.94 29.34 3.19
C THR A 83 14.17 28.13 3.75
N VAL A 84 14.83 26.97 3.80
CA VAL A 84 14.25 25.75 4.39
C VAL A 84 13.81 25.98 5.83
N LEU A 85 14.61 26.70 6.63
CA LEU A 85 14.27 27.04 8.00
C LEU A 85 12.98 27.87 8.05
N GLU A 86 12.88 28.94 7.27
CA GLU A 86 11.69 29.79 7.21
C GLU A 86 10.47 29.01 6.75
N ALA A 87 10.61 28.13 5.76
CA ALA A 87 9.52 27.29 5.28
C ALA A 87 9.00 26.31 6.33
N CYS A 88 9.87 25.75 7.19
CA CYS A 88 9.46 24.88 8.30
C CYS A 88 8.67 25.63 9.38
N PHE A 89 8.91 26.92 9.53
CA PHE A 89 8.32 27.75 10.58
C PHE A 89 7.31 28.78 10.07
N LEU A 90 6.74 28.58 8.90
CA LEU A 90 5.66 29.40 8.35
C LEU A 90 4.42 29.27 9.23
N SER A 91 4.33 30.10 10.28
CA SER A 91 3.21 30.15 11.21
C SER A 91 3.08 31.51 11.87
N ASP A 92 1.85 31.90 12.22
CA ASP A 92 1.57 33.12 13.00
C ASP A 92 1.75 32.93 14.51
N SER A 93 2.08 31.72 14.97
CA SER A 93 2.28 31.42 16.39
C SER A 93 3.50 32.17 16.96
N PRO A 94 3.37 32.91 18.06
CA PRO A 94 4.50 33.57 18.71
C PRO A 94 5.59 32.60 19.19
N VAL A 95 5.19 31.40 19.62
CA VAL A 95 6.13 30.35 20.05
C VAL A 95 6.98 29.85 18.88
N ILE A 96 6.33 29.57 17.75
CA ILE A 96 7.03 29.09 16.54
C ILE A 96 8.01 30.14 16.02
N ARG A 97 7.60 31.43 16.02
CA ARG A 97 8.48 32.55 15.64
C ARG A 97 9.68 32.67 16.56
N ALA A 98 9.49 32.54 17.88
CA ALA A 98 10.61 32.59 18.82
C ALA A 98 11.60 31.47 18.61
N ILE A 99 11.16 30.25 18.30
CA ILE A 99 12.02 29.10 17.97
C ILE A 99 12.78 29.36 16.66
N ALA A 100 12.09 29.85 15.63
CA ALA A 100 12.73 30.18 14.34
C ALA A 100 13.82 31.25 14.51
N ASP A 101 13.58 32.28 15.32
CA ASP A 101 14.56 33.34 15.61
C ASP A 101 15.75 32.78 16.41
N TYR A 102 15.49 31.94 17.41
CA TYR A 102 16.54 31.27 18.19
C TYR A 102 17.42 30.38 17.29
N GLU A 103 16.83 29.50 16.47
CA GLU A 103 17.57 28.63 15.56
C GLU A 103 18.39 29.43 14.54
N ARG A 104 17.83 30.52 14.02
CA ARG A 104 18.54 31.42 13.08
C ARG A 104 19.76 32.07 13.75
N VAL A 105 19.64 32.51 15.01
CA VAL A 105 20.75 33.11 15.75
C VAL A 105 21.81 32.07 16.08
N VAL A 106 21.44 30.87 16.51
CA VAL A 106 22.35 29.75 16.82
C VAL A 106 23.20 29.39 15.59
N GLN A 107 22.54 29.24 14.43
CA GLN A 107 23.27 28.95 13.17
C GLN A 107 24.29 30.03 12.80
N ARG A 108 23.92 31.32 12.95
CA ARG A 108 24.84 32.45 12.68
C ARG A 108 25.99 32.51 13.68
N SER A 109 25.75 32.20 14.94
CA SER A 109 26.79 32.18 15.99
C SER A 109 27.84 31.08 15.76
N GLY A 110 27.47 29.96 15.14
CA GLY A 110 28.39 28.90 14.73
C GLY A 110 29.35 29.31 13.59
N GLN A 111 29.08 30.38 12.87
CA GLN A 111 29.87 30.89 11.71
C GLN A 111 30.77 32.10 12.01
N GLN A 112 31.30 32.25 13.21
CA GLN A 112 32.34 33.22 13.61
C GLN A 112 31.97 34.71 13.78
N ASN A 113 30.71 35.14 13.76
CA ASN A 113 30.35 36.53 14.07
C ASN A 113 28.98 36.66 14.79
N GLY A 114 28.72 35.82 15.78
CA GLY A 114 27.49 35.92 16.57
C GLY A 114 27.57 37.05 17.58
N ASP A 115 26.61 37.97 17.54
CA ASP A 115 26.44 39.00 18.56
C ASP A 115 25.81 38.35 19.80
N ASP A 116 26.57 38.22 20.91
CA ASP A 116 26.12 37.61 22.18
C ASP A 116 24.82 38.21 22.70
N HIS A 117 24.55 39.48 22.38
CA HIS A 117 23.35 40.19 22.78
C HIS A 117 22.10 39.64 22.07
N THR A 118 22.20 39.37 20.78
CA THR A 118 21.04 38.79 20.02
C THR A 118 20.69 37.38 20.44
N LEU A 119 21.71 36.60 20.84
CA LEU A 119 21.47 35.23 21.40
C LEU A 119 20.80 35.31 22.76
N GLN A 120 21.22 36.23 23.65
CA GLN A 120 20.57 36.41 24.95
C GLN A 120 19.13 36.89 24.84
N GLU A 121 18.81 37.75 23.89
CA GLU A 121 17.45 38.21 23.62
C GLU A 121 16.56 37.04 23.11
N ALA A 122 17.09 36.22 22.19
CA ALA A 122 16.40 35.06 21.68
C ALA A 122 16.11 34.03 22.79
N ILE A 123 17.11 33.75 23.67
CA ILE A 123 16.94 32.86 24.84
C ILE A 123 15.89 33.43 25.80
N ALA A 124 15.93 34.74 26.11
CA ALA A 124 14.94 35.35 26.99
C ALA A 124 13.51 35.31 26.42
N GLN A 125 13.36 35.33 25.08
CA GLN A 125 12.08 35.16 24.43
C GLN A 125 11.60 33.71 24.50
N MET A 126 12.50 32.73 24.31
CA MET A 126 12.23 31.29 24.48
C MET A 126 11.76 30.99 25.92
N ASP A 127 12.45 31.55 26.95
CA ASP A 127 12.07 31.40 28.36
C ASP A 127 10.71 32.01 28.65
N ARG A 128 10.43 33.21 28.14
CA ARG A 128 9.15 33.92 28.34
C ARG A 128 7.95 33.14 27.80
N LEU A 129 8.15 32.41 26.71
CA LEU A 129 7.11 31.65 26.02
C LEU A 129 7.09 30.17 26.41
N ASP A 130 7.97 29.73 27.34
CA ASP A 130 8.16 28.32 27.72
C ASP A 130 8.36 27.39 26.50
N ALA A 131 9.16 27.88 25.54
CA ALA A 131 9.25 27.28 24.20
C ALA A 131 10.24 26.09 24.10
N TRP A 132 11.03 25.79 25.13
CA TRP A 132 12.09 24.76 25.07
C TRP A 132 11.57 23.33 24.87
N THR A 133 10.46 22.98 25.50
CA THR A 133 9.83 21.67 25.31
C THR A 133 9.32 21.51 23.88
N TYR A 134 8.82 22.60 23.34
CA TYR A 134 8.31 22.65 21.96
C TYR A 134 9.46 22.56 20.95
N GLU A 135 10.55 23.26 21.20
CA GLU A 135 11.78 23.24 20.37
C GLU A 135 12.36 21.83 20.26
N SER A 136 12.41 21.08 21.38
CA SER A 136 12.89 19.69 21.37
C SER A 136 12.02 18.79 20.46
N ARG A 137 10.70 19.00 20.45
CA ARG A 137 9.77 18.29 19.56
C ARG A 137 9.96 18.69 18.12
N VAL A 138 10.14 19.98 17.84
CA VAL A 138 10.47 20.48 16.49
C VAL A 138 11.74 19.83 15.94
N LYS A 139 12.82 19.81 16.74
CA LYS A 139 14.07 19.13 16.35
C LYS A 139 13.88 17.64 16.05
N GLN A 140 13.05 16.98 16.84
CA GLN A 140 12.72 15.57 16.58
C GLN A 140 12.01 15.41 15.24
N ILE A 141 11.01 16.24 14.90
CA ILE A 141 10.30 16.21 13.62
C ILE A 141 11.27 16.44 12.46
N LEU A 142 12.09 17.51 12.54
CA LEU A 142 13.05 17.85 11.48
C LEU A 142 14.07 16.74 11.25
N THR A 143 14.62 16.16 12.33
CA THR A 143 15.56 15.04 12.26
C THR A 143 14.94 13.80 11.62
N ARG A 144 13.71 13.44 12.03
CA ARG A 144 13.00 12.28 11.50
C ARG A 144 12.61 12.41 10.03
N LEU A 145 12.36 13.62 9.57
CA LEU A 145 12.10 13.93 8.17
C LEU A 145 13.40 14.20 7.37
N ASN A 146 14.57 13.99 7.99
CA ASN A 146 15.89 14.17 7.39
C ASN A 146 16.05 15.57 6.74
N ILE A 147 15.64 16.61 7.48
CA ILE A 147 15.78 18.01 7.09
C ILE A 147 16.99 18.58 7.82
N THR A 148 18.09 18.78 7.09
CA THR A 148 19.39 19.19 7.65
C THR A 148 19.96 20.47 7.03
N ALA A 149 19.57 20.79 5.79
CA ALA A 149 20.12 21.92 5.01
C ALA A 149 19.24 23.18 5.21
N PHE A 150 19.29 23.79 6.37
CA PHE A 150 18.39 24.89 6.77
C PHE A 150 18.61 26.21 5.99
N ASP A 151 19.83 26.47 5.52
CA ASP A 151 20.18 27.69 4.77
C ASP A 151 19.88 27.59 3.27
N GLN A 152 19.51 26.41 2.77
CA GLN A 152 19.20 26.20 1.36
C GLN A 152 17.90 26.93 0.99
N GLN A 153 17.88 27.54 -0.21
CA GLN A 153 16.68 28.15 -0.79
C GLN A 153 15.70 27.07 -1.23
N THR A 154 14.41 27.27 -0.96
CA THR A 154 13.36 26.31 -1.32
C THR A 154 13.23 26.07 -2.83
N GLU A 155 13.64 27.03 -3.66
CA GLU A 155 13.65 26.91 -5.13
C GLU A 155 14.61 25.83 -5.65
N ASN A 156 15.65 25.50 -4.90
CA ASN A 156 16.68 24.52 -5.28
C ASN A 156 16.38 23.10 -4.73
N LEU A 157 15.21 22.88 -4.19
CA LEU A 157 14.81 21.61 -3.61
C LEU A 157 14.18 20.68 -4.65
N SER A 158 14.36 19.38 -4.45
CA SER A 158 13.55 18.39 -5.17
C SER A 158 12.11 18.40 -4.65
N GLY A 159 11.13 17.98 -5.47
CA GLY A 159 9.72 17.90 -5.06
C GLY A 159 9.51 17.09 -3.76
N GLY A 160 10.27 16.00 -3.57
CA GLY A 160 10.22 15.22 -2.34
C GLY A 160 10.77 15.96 -1.11
N GLN A 161 11.80 16.80 -1.28
CA GLN A 161 12.30 17.65 -0.19
C GLN A 161 11.28 18.72 0.17
N THR A 162 10.70 19.39 -0.84
CA THR A 162 9.66 20.41 -0.66
C THR A 162 8.48 19.84 0.13
N LYS A 163 8.02 18.64 -0.23
CA LYS A 163 6.90 17.98 0.47
C LYS A 163 7.23 17.61 1.92
N ARG A 164 8.45 17.14 2.21
CA ARG A 164 8.89 16.86 3.59
C ARG A 164 8.93 18.12 4.45
N ILE A 165 9.35 19.26 3.89
CA ILE A 165 9.36 20.53 4.60
C ILE A 165 7.93 21.02 4.88
N ALA A 166 7.03 20.92 3.91
CA ALA A 166 5.61 21.25 4.10
C ALA A 166 4.93 20.37 5.15
N LEU A 167 5.25 19.06 5.15
CA LEU A 167 4.79 18.14 6.19
C LEU A 167 5.35 18.53 7.56
N ALA A 168 6.64 18.88 7.66
CA ALA A 168 7.24 19.36 8.90
C ALA A 168 6.50 20.60 9.43
N ASN A 169 6.24 21.58 8.56
CA ASN A 169 5.49 22.80 8.92
C ASN A 169 4.10 22.45 9.44
N ALA A 170 3.34 21.59 8.75
CA ALA A 170 2.00 21.17 9.17
C ALA A 170 1.99 20.46 10.54
N LEU A 171 3.01 19.65 10.84
CA LEU A 171 3.14 18.95 12.13
C LEU A 171 3.63 19.88 13.26
N ILE A 172 4.53 20.81 12.95
CA ILE A 172 5.09 21.79 13.89
C ILE A 172 4.01 22.77 14.37
N THR A 173 3.02 23.12 13.55
CA THR A 173 1.93 24.04 13.95
C THR A 173 1.01 23.47 15.01
N GLU A 174 1.07 22.18 15.34
CA GLU A 174 0.18 21.47 16.29
C GLU A 174 -1.30 21.85 16.08
N PRO A 175 -1.88 21.51 14.94
CA PRO A 175 -3.26 21.88 14.62
C PRO A 175 -4.27 21.02 15.39
N ASP A 176 -5.49 21.55 15.60
CA ASP A 176 -6.63 20.77 16.10
C ASP A 176 -7.19 19.85 15.02
N LEU A 177 -7.17 20.30 13.75
CA LEU A 177 -7.54 19.54 12.55
C LEU A 177 -6.39 19.58 11.55
N LEU A 178 -5.85 18.39 11.26
CA LEU A 178 -4.81 18.19 10.25
C LEU A 178 -5.43 17.60 9.00
N ILE A 179 -5.26 18.27 7.86
CA ILE A 179 -5.69 17.80 6.55
C ILE A 179 -4.45 17.42 5.75
N LEU A 180 -4.38 16.17 5.26
CA LEU A 180 -3.22 15.66 4.54
C LEU A 180 -3.62 15.12 3.16
N ASP A 181 -3.00 15.65 2.08
CA ASP A 181 -3.14 15.11 0.73
C ASP A 181 -1.88 14.36 0.33
N GLU A 182 -2.00 13.03 0.26
CA GLU A 182 -0.94 12.07 -0.08
C GLU A 182 0.35 12.27 0.75
N PRO A 183 0.31 12.21 2.09
CA PRO A 183 1.47 12.53 2.93
C PRO A 183 2.60 11.53 2.83
N THR A 184 2.34 10.30 2.38
CA THR A 184 3.33 9.21 2.28
C THR A 184 4.14 9.27 0.98
N ASN A 185 3.66 10.00 -0.04
CA ASN A 185 4.37 10.15 -1.30
C ASN A 185 5.74 10.82 -1.08
N HIS A 186 6.80 10.23 -1.64
CA HIS A 186 8.19 10.68 -1.51
C HIS A 186 8.82 10.51 -0.12
N LEU A 187 8.13 9.90 0.84
CA LEU A 187 8.72 9.44 2.09
C LEU A 187 9.33 8.04 1.88
N ASP A 188 10.46 7.79 2.54
CA ASP A 188 10.96 6.43 2.64
C ASP A 188 10.25 5.66 3.76
N LEU A 189 10.54 4.36 3.85
CA LEU A 189 9.89 3.48 4.79
C LEU A 189 10.04 3.92 6.26
N GLU A 190 11.22 4.42 6.64
CA GLU A 190 11.50 4.81 8.04
C GLU A 190 10.71 6.07 8.41
N MET A 191 10.65 7.04 7.49
CA MET A 191 9.85 8.26 7.66
C MET A 191 8.35 7.94 7.71
N THR A 192 7.87 7.04 6.83
CA THR A 192 6.48 6.62 6.82
C THR A 192 6.08 5.94 8.12
N ARG A 193 6.89 5.00 8.63
CA ARG A 193 6.65 4.34 9.94
C ARG A 193 6.64 5.33 11.10
N TRP A 194 7.58 6.25 11.12
CA TRP A 194 7.60 7.29 12.15
C TRP A 194 6.34 8.15 12.10
N LEU A 195 5.89 8.54 10.90
CA LEU A 195 4.67 9.33 10.73
C LEU A 195 3.42 8.54 11.17
N GLU A 196 3.33 7.23 10.83
CA GLU A 196 2.29 6.33 11.33
C GLU A 196 2.21 6.35 12.86
N GLU A 197 3.36 6.17 13.54
CA GLU A 197 3.43 6.17 15.00
C GLU A 197 3.09 7.54 15.59
N TYR A 198 3.59 8.60 15.00
CA TYR A 198 3.33 9.97 15.46
C TYR A 198 1.84 10.29 15.40
N LEU A 199 1.18 10.07 14.25
CA LEU A 199 -0.25 10.33 14.07
C LEU A 199 -1.15 9.41 14.89
N SER A 200 -0.72 8.17 15.12
CA SER A 200 -1.47 7.21 15.94
C SER A 200 -1.46 7.55 17.43
N ARG A 201 -0.35 8.12 17.94
CA ARG A 201 -0.18 8.46 19.35
C ARG A 201 -0.67 9.86 19.72
N THR A 202 -0.69 10.77 18.74
CA THR A 202 -1.09 12.16 18.96
C THR A 202 -2.60 12.29 19.00
N LYS A 203 -3.13 13.03 19.97
CA LYS A 203 -4.56 13.36 20.06
C LYS A 203 -4.89 14.54 19.12
N LEU A 204 -5.00 14.27 17.85
CA LEU A 204 -5.39 15.25 16.83
C LEU A 204 -6.57 14.71 16.01
N THR A 205 -7.36 15.61 15.44
CA THR A 205 -8.36 15.27 14.44
C THR A 205 -7.69 15.24 13.07
N LEU A 206 -7.91 14.18 12.31
CA LEU A 206 -7.24 13.96 11.03
C LEU A 206 -8.26 13.72 9.92
N LEU A 207 -8.07 14.41 8.80
CA LEU A 207 -8.69 14.07 7.53
C LEU A 207 -7.56 13.85 6.52
N MET A 208 -7.49 12.67 5.91
CA MET A 208 -6.42 12.41 4.95
C MET A 208 -6.89 11.67 3.71
N VAL A 209 -6.20 11.96 2.62
CA VAL A 209 -6.22 11.19 1.37
C VAL A 209 -4.87 10.52 1.24
N THR A 210 -4.84 9.21 1.08
CA THR A 210 -3.61 8.47 0.74
C THR A 210 -3.94 7.18 0.02
N HIS A 211 -3.01 6.72 -0.79
CA HIS A 211 -3.06 5.42 -1.46
C HIS A 211 -2.30 4.33 -0.69
N ASP A 212 -1.61 4.69 0.40
CA ASP A 212 -0.94 3.74 1.30
C ASP A 212 -1.97 3.05 2.22
N ARG A 213 -2.24 1.79 1.92
CA ARG A 213 -3.26 0.98 2.61
C ARG A 213 -2.85 0.62 4.03
N TYR A 214 -1.55 0.37 4.28
CA TYR A 214 -1.03 0.12 5.62
C TYR A 214 -1.14 1.35 6.50
N PHE A 215 -0.86 2.51 5.92
CA PHE A 215 -1.01 3.77 6.61
C PHE A 215 -2.47 4.01 7.01
N LEU A 216 -3.42 3.80 6.07
CA LEU A 216 -4.85 3.86 6.36
C LEU A 216 -5.26 2.88 7.47
N ASP A 217 -4.78 1.65 7.42
CA ASP A 217 -5.15 0.60 8.38
C ASP A 217 -4.67 0.90 9.80
N ARG A 218 -3.47 1.50 9.95
CA ARG A 218 -2.87 1.81 11.25
C ARG A 218 -3.31 3.15 11.85
N VAL A 219 -3.56 4.14 11.01
CA VAL A 219 -3.81 5.51 11.47
C VAL A 219 -5.29 5.82 11.53
N CYS A 220 -6.10 5.36 10.56
CA CYS A 220 -7.52 5.74 10.48
C CYS A 220 -8.41 4.92 11.41
N THR A 221 -9.39 5.60 11.97
CA THR A 221 -10.49 5.01 12.77
C THR A 221 -11.80 4.96 11.99
N GLU A 222 -11.88 5.66 10.87
CA GLU A 222 -13.03 5.70 9.99
C GLU A 222 -12.56 5.90 8.55
N ILE A 223 -13.16 5.18 7.62
CA ILE A 223 -12.91 5.30 6.18
C ILE A 223 -14.19 5.83 5.50
N ILE A 224 -14.03 6.84 4.66
CA ILE A 224 -15.11 7.37 3.83
C ILE A 224 -14.77 7.10 2.37
N GLU A 225 -15.64 6.35 1.71
CA GLU A 225 -15.54 6.07 0.29
C GLU A 225 -16.48 7.00 -0.50
N ILE A 226 -15.95 7.67 -1.51
CA ILE A 226 -16.77 8.38 -2.52
C ILE A 226 -16.85 7.49 -3.75
N ASP A 227 -18.03 6.95 -4.03
CA ASP A 227 -18.30 6.12 -5.20
C ASP A 227 -19.61 6.55 -5.85
N HIS A 228 -19.61 6.71 -7.18
CA HIS A 228 -20.78 7.16 -7.94
C HIS A 228 -21.47 8.42 -7.38
N ARG A 229 -20.68 9.43 -6.95
CA ARG A 229 -21.12 10.69 -6.33
C ARG A 229 -21.80 10.54 -4.98
N GLN A 230 -21.77 9.36 -4.39
CA GLN A 230 -22.32 9.10 -3.04
C GLN A 230 -21.17 8.83 -2.06
N SER A 231 -21.38 9.18 -0.81
CA SER A 231 -20.45 8.91 0.27
C SER A 231 -20.91 7.71 1.11
N TYR A 232 -19.99 6.80 1.41
CA TYR A 232 -20.21 5.66 2.28
C TYR A 232 -19.22 5.72 3.43
N SER A 233 -19.70 5.74 4.67
CA SER A 233 -18.87 5.77 5.87
C SER A 233 -18.75 4.37 6.47
N TYR A 234 -17.51 3.98 6.80
CA TYR A 234 -17.15 2.71 7.42
C TYR A 234 -16.38 2.99 8.71
N LYS A 235 -17.00 2.73 9.87
CA LYS A 235 -16.38 2.95 11.19
C LYS A 235 -15.44 1.79 11.53
N GLY A 236 -14.20 1.94 11.18
CA GLY A 236 -13.15 0.96 11.32
C GLY A 236 -11.90 1.33 10.53
N ASN A 237 -10.92 0.42 10.51
CA ASN A 237 -9.69 0.55 9.73
C ASN A 237 -9.90 0.14 8.27
N TYR A 238 -8.81 0.15 7.48
CA TYR A 238 -8.87 -0.20 6.06
C TYR A 238 -9.28 -1.66 5.82
N SER A 239 -8.82 -2.59 6.65
CA SER A 239 -9.20 -4.02 6.55
C SER A 239 -10.71 -4.22 6.76
N TYR A 240 -11.30 -3.55 7.75
CA TYR A 240 -12.74 -3.55 7.98
C TYR A 240 -13.52 -2.94 6.80
N TYR A 241 -13.00 -1.83 6.24
CA TYR A 241 -13.58 -1.23 5.04
C TYR A 241 -13.64 -2.22 3.87
N LEU A 242 -12.55 -2.96 3.61
CA LEU A 242 -12.51 -3.94 2.52
C LEU A 242 -13.58 -5.02 2.68
N GLU A 243 -13.72 -5.57 3.89
CA GLU A 243 -14.73 -6.57 4.21
C GLU A 243 -16.15 -6.03 3.94
N LYS A 244 -16.46 -4.88 4.51
CA LYS A 244 -17.79 -4.27 4.37
C LYS A 244 -18.10 -3.76 2.96
N ARG A 245 -17.08 -3.30 2.25
CA ARG A 245 -17.21 -2.96 0.84
C ARG A 245 -17.55 -4.20 0.00
N GLN A 246 -16.87 -5.32 0.26
CA GLN A 246 -17.15 -6.58 -0.46
C GLN A 246 -18.58 -7.06 -0.19
N GLU A 247 -19.02 -7.09 1.06
CA GLU A 247 -20.41 -7.42 1.41
C GLU A 247 -21.42 -6.52 0.66
N ARG A 248 -21.14 -5.20 0.57
CA ARG A 248 -21.98 -4.26 -0.17
C ARG A 248 -22.03 -4.59 -1.67
N LEU A 249 -20.88 -4.87 -2.27
CA LEU A 249 -20.79 -5.22 -3.69
C LEU A 249 -21.51 -6.54 -3.99
N ASP A 250 -21.33 -7.55 -3.15
CA ASP A 250 -22.01 -8.86 -3.27
C ASP A 250 -23.54 -8.71 -3.15
N ALA A 251 -24.00 -7.88 -2.21
CA ALA A 251 -25.44 -7.58 -2.07
C ALA A 251 -26.01 -6.86 -3.32
N VAL A 252 -25.27 -5.91 -3.88
CA VAL A 252 -25.64 -5.21 -5.13
C VAL A 252 -25.67 -6.20 -6.30
N GLU A 253 -24.70 -7.12 -6.40
CA GLU A 253 -24.66 -8.11 -7.47
C GLU A 253 -25.82 -9.12 -7.34
N ALA A 254 -26.11 -9.62 -6.15
CA ALA A 254 -27.26 -10.48 -5.90
C ALA A 254 -28.59 -9.78 -6.27
N GLN A 255 -28.74 -8.50 -5.94
CA GLN A 255 -29.90 -7.71 -6.33
C GLN A 255 -30.00 -7.57 -7.87
N ARG A 256 -28.88 -7.30 -8.55
CA ARG A 256 -28.81 -7.24 -10.01
C ARG A 256 -29.20 -8.56 -10.67
N GLU A 257 -28.74 -9.68 -10.15
CA GLU A 257 -29.12 -11.00 -10.64
C GLU A 257 -30.60 -11.27 -10.47
N SER A 258 -31.16 -10.92 -9.31
CA SER A 258 -32.59 -10.98 -9.03
C SER A 258 -33.40 -10.12 -10.02
N ASP A 259 -32.94 -8.87 -10.26
CA ASP A 259 -33.58 -7.94 -11.20
C ASP A 259 -33.50 -8.46 -12.65
N ARG A 260 -32.35 -9.06 -13.07
CA ARG A 260 -32.22 -9.72 -14.38
C ARG A 260 -33.17 -10.90 -14.53
N ASN A 261 -33.32 -11.71 -13.49
CA ASN A 261 -34.24 -12.86 -13.51
C ASN A 261 -35.70 -12.40 -13.55
N LEU A 262 -36.03 -11.34 -12.80
CA LEU A 262 -37.36 -10.71 -12.85
C LEU A 262 -37.62 -10.12 -14.26
N TYR A 263 -36.66 -9.40 -14.85
CA TYR A 263 -36.78 -8.84 -16.19
C TYR A 263 -37.05 -9.91 -17.24
N ARG A 264 -36.36 -11.06 -17.19
CA ARG A 264 -36.62 -12.18 -18.11
C ARG A 264 -38.07 -12.68 -18.01
N LYS A 265 -38.60 -12.84 -16.78
CA LYS A 265 -39.96 -13.27 -16.54
C LYS A 265 -40.98 -12.23 -17.04
N GLU A 266 -40.74 -10.96 -16.75
CA GLU A 266 -41.62 -9.86 -17.20
C GLU A 266 -41.57 -9.64 -18.71
N LEU A 267 -40.40 -9.82 -19.33
CA LEU A 267 -40.23 -9.75 -20.79
C LEU A 267 -41.05 -10.85 -21.49
N ASP A 268 -41.01 -12.08 -20.96
CA ASP A 268 -41.81 -13.19 -21.50
C ASP A 268 -43.32 -12.94 -21.34
N TRP A 269 -43.72 -12.29 -20.23
CA TRP A 269 -45.10 -11.88 -20.04
C TRP A 269 -45.49 -10.77 -21.03
N MET A 270 -44.65 -9.76 -21.25
CA MET A 270 -44.87 -8.68 -22.23
C MET A 270 -45.01 -9.21 -23.64
N ARG A 271 -44.19 -10.21 -24.06
CA ARG A 271 -44.20 -10.81 -25.38
C ARG A 271 -45.53 -11.56 -25.68
N ARG A 272 -46.25 -12.04 -24.65
CA ARG A 272 -47.54 -12.71 -24.80
C ARG A 272 -48.71 -11.75 -25.04
N GLN A 273 -48.46 -10.46 -25.32
CA GLN A 273 -49.46 -9.43 -25.57
C GLN A 273 -50.62 -9.44 -24.56
N PRO A 274 -50.39 -9.00 -23.29
CA PRO A 274 -51.43 -8.96 -22.30
C PRO A 274 -52.56 -8.05 -22.74
N GLN A 275 -53.79 -8.60 -22.87
CA GLN A 275 -54.97 -7.81 -23.24
C GLN A 275 -55.21 -6.74 -22.16
N ALA A 276 -55.33 -5.47 -22.62
CA ALA A 276 -55.45 -4.28 -21.78
C ALA A 276 -56.81 -4.16 -21.06
N ARG A 277 -57.16 -5.13 -20.20
CA ARG A 277 -58.30 -5.05 -19.30
C ARG A 277 -57.83 -5.06 -17.87
N ALA A 278 -57.50 -3.92 -17.35
CA ALA A 278 -57.51 -3.47 -15.96
C ALA A 278 -56.27 -2.65 -15.59
N THR A 279 -56.43 -1.74 -14.64
CA THR A 279 -55.41 -0.88 -14.00
C THR A 279 -54.15 -1.65 -13.55
N LYS A 280 -54.29 -2.92 -13.14
CA LYS A 280 -53.18 -3.80 -12.76
C LYS A 280 -52.23 -4.16 -13.90
N ALA A 281 -52.72 -4.26 -15.14
CA ALA A 281 -51.87 -4.53 -16.31
C ALA A 281 -51.01 -3.31 -16.66
N ARG A 282 -51.53 -2.09 -16.49
CA ARG A 282 -50.84 -0.86 -16.73
C ARG A 282 -49.72 -0.60 -15.73
N ALA A 283 -49.97 -0.78 -14.45
CA ALA A 283 -48.92 -0.65 -13.39
C ALA A 283 -47.79 -1.67 -13.60
N ARG A 284 -48.08 -2.90 -14.04
CA ARG A 284 -47.05 -3.91 -14.34
C ARG A 284 -46.21 -3.54 -15.55
N ILE A 285 -46.82 -2.94 -16.58
CA ILE A 285 -46.12 -2.42 -17.76
C ILE A 285 -45.20 -1.26 -17.36
N GLU A 286 -45.68 -0.33 -16.54
CA GLU A 286 -44.86 0.77 -15.99
C GLU A 286 -43.66 0.22 -15.19
N SER A 287 -43.90 -0.72 -14.28
CA SER A 287 -42.81 -1.38 -13.50
C SER A 287 -41.80 -2.12 -14.40
N PHE A 288 -42.25 -2.71 -15.51
CA PHE A 288 -41.34 -3.34 -16.48
C PHE A 288 -40.40 -2.32 -17.13
N TYR A 289 -40.92 -1.15 -17.57
CA TYR A 289 -40.07 -0.11 -18.15
C TYR A 289 -39.13 0.51 -17.12
N GLU A 290 -39.56 0.69 -15.87
CA GLU A 290 -38.69 1.13 -14.78
C GLU A 290 -37.54 0.14 -14.52
N LEU A 291 -37.85 -1.17 -14.52
CA LEU A 291 -36.86 -2.23 -14.37
C LEU A 291 -35.89 -2.27 -15.55
N GLU A 292 -36.41 -2.11 -16.79
CA GLU A 292 -35.61 -2.06 -18.01
C GLU A 292 -34.65 -0.84 -17.99
N GLU A 293 -35.14 0.32 -17.60
CA GLU A 293 -34.30 1.52 -17.49
C GLU A 293 -33.22 1.38 -16.40
N ARG A 294 -33.54 0.76 -15.25
CA ARG A 294 -32.60 0.44 -14.20
C ARG A 294 -31.50 -0.48 -14.70
N LEU A 295 -31.85 -1.60 -15.32
CA LEU A 295 -30.90 -2.55 -15.88
C LEU A 295 -30.08 -1.96 -17.05
N ARG A 296 -30.62 -1.00 -17.80
CA ARG A 296 -29.88 -0.31 -18.86
C ARG A 296 -28.81 0.62 -18.32
N LYS A 297 -29.10 1.36 -17.24
CA LYS A 297 -28.11 2.21 -16.54
C LYS A 297 -27.00 1.37 -15.92
N GLU A 298 -27.30 0.14 -15.49
CA GLU A 298 -26.36 -0.77 -14.83
C GLU A 298 -25.46 -1.58 -15.78
N ARG A 299 -25.81 -1.73 -17.07
CA ARG A 299 -24.99 -2.44 -18.07
C ARG A 299 -23.63 -1.80 -18.34
N GLU A 300 -23.43 -0.57 -17.93
CA GLU A 300 -22.18 0.17 -18.14
C GLU A 300 -21.06 -0.23 -17.15
N THR A 301 -21.31 -1.07 -16.16
CA THR A 301 -20.37 -1.40 -15.06
C THR A 301 -20.05 -2.91 -14.92
N GLY A 302 -19.98 -3.65 -16.05
CA GLY A 302 -19.70 -5.09 -15.99
C GLY A 302 -18.25 -5.42 -15.60
N ASP A 303 -18.05 -6.23 -14.54
CA ASP A 303 -16.76 -6.80 -14.16
C ASP A 303 -16.28 -7.83 -15.19
N VAL A 304 -15.09 -7.64 -15.70
CA VAL A 304 -14.40 -8.58 -16.60
C VAL A 304 -13.20 -9.14 -15.85
N ARG A 305 -13.16 -10.45 -15.58
CA ARG A 305 -11.96 -11.11 -15.07
C ARG A 305 -10.95 -11.30 -16.19
N LEU A 306 -9.70 -10.87 -15.93
CA LEU A 306 -8.59 -10.96 -16.88
C LEU A 306 -7.64 -12.09 -16.48
N ASP A 307 -7.51 -13.06 -17.38
CA ASP A 307 -6.45 -14.05 -17.36
C ASP A 307 -5.70 -13.96 -18.71
N VAL A 308 -4.68 -13.08 -18.76
CA VAL A 308 -3.94 -12.78 -19.99
C VAL A 308 -2.82 -13.78 -20.19
N LYS A 309 -2.74 -14.39 -21.37
CA LYS A 309 -1.66 -15.27 -21.76
C LYS A 309 -0.40 -14.45 -22.02
N ALA A 310 0.61 -14.56 -21.17
CA ALA A 310 1.91 -13.94 -21.42
C ALA A 310 2.55 -14.56 -22.68
N SER A 311 3.33 -13.76 -23.41
CA SER A 311 4.10 -14.25 -24.55
C SER A 311 5.15 -15.27 -24.09
N TYR A 312 5.52 -16.22 -24.97
CA TYR A 312 6.49 -17.28 -24.67
C TYR A 312 7.79 -16.70 -24.13
N ILE A 313 8.30 -17.28 -23.01
CA ILE A 313 9.59 -16.94 -22.43
C ILE A 313 10.52 -18.16 -22.45
N GLY A 314 11.76 -18.00 -22.97
CA GLY A 314 12.77 -19.03 -23.04
C GLY A 314 13.32 -19.45 -21.69
N LYS A 315 14.31 -20.37 -21.67
CA LYS A 315 14.96 -20.82 -20.42
C LYS A 315 15.90 -19.77 -19.83
N LYS A 316 16.61 -19.02 -20.68
CA LYS A 316 17.52 -17.95 -20.28
C LYS A 316 16.75 -16.64 -20.22
N ILE A 317 16.72 -16.00 -19.06
CA ILE A 317 16.07 -14.71 -18.82
C ILE A 317 17.13 -13.63 -18.88
N PHE A 318 17.86 -13.40 -17.79
CA PHE A 318 19.09 -12.63 -17.80
C PHE A 318 20.07 -13.11 -16.74
N GLU A 319 21.34 -12.87 -17.00
CA GLU A 319 22.44 -13.19 -16.11
C GLU A 319 23.32 -11.95 -15.94
N VAL A 320 23.51 -11.55 -14.69
CA VAL A 320 24.35 -10.43 -14.30
C VAL A 320 25.63 -10.97 -13.69
N ARG A 321 26.78 -10.52 -14.19
CA ARG A 321 28.08 -10.97 -13.71
C ARG A 321 28.98 -9.77 -13.39
N GLY A 322 29.41 -9.65 -12.14
CA GLY A 322 30.36 -8.67 -11.68
C GLY A 322 29.96 -7.23 -11.91
N LEU A 323 28.65 -6.93 -11.86
CA LEU A 323 28.10 -5.62 -12.19
C LEU A 323 28.47 -4.58 -11.14
N SER A 324 29.11 -3.48 -11.57
CA SER A 324 29.46 -2.37 -10.69
C SER A 324 29.09 -1.02 -11.31
N LYS A 325 28.66 -0.05 -10.48
CA LYS A 325 28.33 1.30 -10.88
C LYS A 325 28.60 2.32 -9.78
N ARG A 326 29.21 3.43 -10.15
CA ARG A 326 29.50 4.56 -9.26
C ARG A 326 29.10 5.89 -9.92
N PHE A 327 28.72 6.86 -9.11
CA PHE A 327 28.54 8.26 -9.53
C PHE A 327 29.36 9.14 -8.59
N GLY A 328 30.53 9.60 -9.09
CA GLY A 328 31.52 10.28 -8.25
C GLY A 328 31.98 9.39 -7.10
N GLU A 329 31.83 9.85 -5.86
CA GLU A 329 32.19 9.08 -4.66
C GLU A 329 31.12 8.06 -4.26
N LYS A 330 29.89 8.18 -4.77
CA LYS A 330 28.77 7.32 -4.39
C LYS A 330 28.81 5.99 -5.13
N VAL A 331 28.95 4.91 -4.38
CA VAL A 331 28.88 3.53 -4.90
C VAL A 331 27.42 3.11 -4.94
N ILE A 332 26.91 2.76 -6.13
CA ILE A 332 25.54 2.29 -6.31
C ILE A 332 25.49 0.76 -6.27
N LEU A 333 26.47 0.12 -6.89
CA LEU A 333 26.58 -1.32 -7.02
C LEU A 333 28.04 -1.73 -7.01
N ASP A 334 28.40 -2.79 -6.31
CA ASP A 334 29.77 -3.29 -6.27
C ASP A 334 29.78 -4.82 -6.44
N ASN A 335 30.35 -5.26 -7.58
CA ASN A 335 30.55 -6.67 -7.96
C ASN A 335 29.31 -7.56 -7.77
N PHE A 336 28.16 -7.08 -8.24
CA PHE A 336 26.89 -7.81 -8.10
C PHE A 336 26.77 -8.94 -9.14
N GLU A 337 26.36 -10.12 -8.68
CA GLU A 337 26.09 -11.28 -9.51
C GLU A 337 24.67 -11.80 -9.23
N TYR A 338 23.92 -12.06 -10.30
CA TYR A 338 22.56 -12.60 -10.18
C TYR A 338 22.11 -13.30 -11.46
N THR A 339 21.41 -14.43 -11.29
CA THR A 339 20.78 -15.15 -12.40
C THR A 339 19.27 -15.17 -12.19
N PHE A 340 18.55 -14.46 -13.05
CA PHE A 340 17.10 -14.36 -12.96
C PHE A 340 16.42 -15.63 -13.48
N SER A 341 15.55 -16.20 -12.66
CA SER A 341 14.87 -17.44 -12.97
C SER A 341 13.60 -17.20 -13.80
N ARG A 342 13.10 -18.24 -14.44
CA ARG A 342 11.87 -18.17 -15.22
C ARG A 342 10.67 -18.05 -14.29
N TYR A 343 9.74 -17.11 -14.63
CA TYR A 343 8.54 -16.80 -13.85
C TYR A 343 8.78 -16.17 -12.48
N GLU A 344 9.98 -15.77 -12.22
CA GLU A 344 10.38 -15.13 -10.98
C GLU A 344 9.74 -13.74 -10.84
N LYS A 345 9.22 -13.44 -9.64
CA LYS A 345 8.64 -12.16 -9.29
C LYS A 345 9.44 -11.55 -8.15
N MET A 346 10.34 -10.63 -8.50
CA MET A 346 11.26 -9.97 -7.58
C MET A 346 10.77 -8.60 -7.17
N GLY A 347 10.75 -8.34 -5.87
CA GLY A 347 10.57 -7.00 -5.31
C GLY A 347 11.93 -6.34 -5.02
N ILE A 348 12.08 -5.05 -5.34
CA ILE A 348 13.26 -4.27 -4.99
C ILE A 348 12.91 -3.27 -3.90
N VAL A 349 13.65 -3.30 -2.79
CA VAL A 349 13.46 -2.43 -1.63
C VAL A 349 14.75 -1.75 -1.20
N GLY A 350 14.66 -0.60 -0.56
CA GLY A 350 15.81 0.17 -0.05
C GLY A 350 15.47 1.64 0.11
N GLY A 351 16.32 2.38 0.82
CA GLY A 351 16.16 3.82 1.05
C GLY A 351 16.15 4.65 -0.24
N ASN A 352 15.70 5.90 -0.15
CA ASN A 352 15.72 6.80 -1.29
C ASN A 352 17.17 7.13 -1.72
N GLY A 353 17.41 7.09 -3.02
CA GLY A 353 18.74 7.36 -3.59
C GLY A 353 19.77 6.24 -3.43
N THR A 354 19.39 5.01 -2.99
CA THR A 354 20.32 3.87 -2.91
C THR A 354 20.67 3.27 -4.28
N GLY A 355 19.98 3.68 -5.35
CA GLY A 355 20.31 3.24 -6.71
C GLY A 355 19.33 2.28 -7.36
N LYS A 356 18.13 2.07 -6.78
CA LYS A 356 17.08 1.17 -7.30
C LYS A 356 16.77 1.43 -8.78
N SER A 357 16.36 2.65 -9.12
CA SER A 357 16.03 3.02 -10.52
C SER A 357 17.27 3.01 -11.43
N THR A 358 18.48 3.26 -10.91
CA THR A 358 19.72 3.13 -11.68
C THR A 358 19.98 1.67 -12.06
N PHE A 359 19.77 0.74 -11.15
CA PHE A 359 19.88 -0.69 -11.41
C PHE A 359 18.88 -1.13 -12.50
N ILE A 360 17.63 -0.72 -12.41
CA ILE A 360 16.63 -0.98 -13.45
C ILE A 360 17.08 -0.41 -14.80
N LYS A 361 17.52 0.86 -14.83
CA LYS A 361 18.00 1.51 -16.07
C LYS A 361 19.21 0.78 -16.66
N MET A 362 20.08 0.17 -15.83
CA MET A 362 21.18 -0.69 -16.32
C MET A 362 20.66 -2.00 -16.93
N LEU A 363 19.70 -2.67 -16.29
CA LEU A 363 19.09 -3.89 -16.83
C LEU A 363 18.40 -3.62 -18.18
N MET A 364 17.80 -2.43 -18.34
CA MET A 364 17.16 -2.01 -19.60
C MET A 364 18.16 -1.50 -20.65
N GLY A 365 19.48 -1.46 -20.33
CA GLY A 365 20.50 -0.93 -21.23
C GLY A 365 20.46 0.60 -21.42
N LEU A 366 19.69 1.34 -20.62
CA LEU A 366 19.57 2.79 -20.66
C LEU A 366 20.76 3.48 -19.99
N VAL A 367 21.40 2.82 -19.02
CA VAL A 367 22.63 3.27 -18.35
C VAL A 367 23.68 2.18 -18.48
N GLN A 368 24.89 2.56 -18.92
CA GLN A 368 26.01 1.62 -19.02
C GLN A 368 26.62 1.37 -17.63
N PRO A 369 26.91 0.12 -17.26
CA PRO A 369 27.68 -0.19 -16.07
C PRO A 369 29.14 0.26 -16.24
N ASP A 370 29.85 0.47 -15.12
CA ASP A 370 31.28 0.79 -15.15
C ASP A 370 32.13 -0.48 -15.34
N SER A 371 31.66 -1.62 -14.81
CA SER A 371 32.22 -2.95 -15.05
C SER A 371 31.16 -4.03 -14.96
N GLY A 372 31.47 -5.23 -15.45
CA GLY A 372 30.56 -6.36 -15.49
C GLY A 372 29.77 -6.46 -16.78
N THR A 373 28.95 -7.49 -16.88
CA THR A 373 28.12 -7.78 -18.07
C THR A 373 26.72 -8.20 -17.67
N ILE A 374 25.76 -7.82 -18.49
CA ILE A 374 24.35 -8.25 -18.41
C ILE A 374 24.05 -9.03 -19.70
N ASP A 375 23.77 -10.32 -19.57
CA ASP A 375 23.47 -11.20 -20.69
C ASP A 375 21.99 -11.55 -20.70
N ILE A 376 21.23 -11.00 -21.66
CA ILE A 376 19.78 -11.06 -21.76
C ILE A 376 19.39 -12.13 -22.79
N GLY A 377 18.39 -12.97 -22.46
CA GLY A 377 17.87 -13.97 -23.36
C GLY A 377 17.16 -13.37 -24.57
N GLU A 378 17.37 -13.91 -25.78
CA GLU A 378 16.80 -13.40 -27.06
C GLU A 378 15.27 -13.34 -27.09
N THR A 379 14.60 -14.16 -26.27
CA THR A 379 13.12 -14.22 -26.20
C THR A 379 12.52 -13.22 -25.21
N VAL A 380 13.34 -12.49 -24.47
CA VAL A 380 12.87 -11.54 -23.44
C VAL A 380 12.31 -10.29 -24.13
N ARG A 381 11.06 -9.96 -23.78
CA ARG A 381 10.37 -8.75 -24.20
C ARG A 381 10.03 -7.94 -22.99
N PHE A 382 10.77 -6.85 -22.80
CA PHE A 382 10.55 -5.96 -21.65
C PHE A 382 9.33 -5.07 -21.84
N GLY A 383 8.52 -4.96 -20.77
CA GLY A 383 7.58 -3.87 -20.55
C GLY A 383 8.08 -3.04 -19.38
N TYR A 384 8.44 -1.78 -19.61
CA TYR A 384 8.98 -0.91 -18.56
C TYR A 384 8.02 0.23 -18.24
N TYR A 385 7.55 0.26 -17.02
CA TYR A 385 6.80 1.36 -16.43
C TYR A 385 7.75 2.24 -15.63
N SER A 386 8.08 3.41 -16.15
CA SER A 386 9.02 4.33 -15.54
C SER A 386 8.30 5.39 -14.71
N GLN A 387 8.94 5.84 -13.65
CA GLN A 387 8.45 6.94 -12.82
C GLN A 387 8.30 8.26 -13.61
N GLU A 388 9.13 8.48 -14.63
CA GLU A 388 9.09 9.69 -15.48
C GLU A 388 7.83 9.72 -16.39
N GLY A 389 7.22 8.54 -16.66
CA GLY A 389 6.05 8.42 -17.54
C GLY A 389 6.39 8.55 -19.02
N ILE A 390 5.37 8.78 -19.85
CA ILE A 390 5.49 9.00 -21.29
C ILE A 390 4.67 10.22 -21.69
N ALA A 391 5.16 10.97 -22.68
CA ALA A 391 4.39 12.03 -23.32
C ALA A 391 3.47 11.41 -24.37
N PHE A 392 2.18 11.68 -24.28
CA PHE A 392 1.18 11.30 -25.26
C PHE A 392 0.87 12.46 -26.21
N ASP A 393 0.38 12.14 -27.40
CA ASP A 393 -0.28 13.15 -28.23
C ASP A 393 -1.59 13.58 -27.54
N GLU A 394 -1.65 14.82 -27.12
CA GLU A 394 -2.80 15.39 -26.43
C GLU A 394 -4.08 15.44 -27.28
N LYS A 395 -3.92 15.39 -28.60
CA LYS A 395 -5.03 15.39 -29.57
C LYS A 395 -5.56 14.00 -29.88
N ALA A 396 -4.86 12.93 -29.49
CA ALA A 396 -5.31 11.57 -29.66
C ALA A 396 -6.45 11.24 -28.69
N LYS A 397 -7.35 10.34 -29.06
CA LYS A 397 -8.31 9.76 -28.12
C LYS A 397 -7.67 8.61 -27.35
N VAL A 398 -8.15 8.37 -26.13
CA VAL A 398 -7.65 7.28 -25.28
C VAL A 398 -7.69 5.93 -25.99
N ILE A 399 -8.79 5.62 -26.67
CA ILE A 399 -8.96 4.34 -27.39
C ILE A 399 -7.99 4.23 -28.58
N ASP A 400 -7.69 5.32 -29.27
CA ASP A 400 -6.82 5.32 -30.44
C ASP A 400 -5.36 5.04 -30.02
N VAL A 401 -4.91 5.64 -28.91
CA VAL A 401 -3.57 5.37 -28.32
C VAL A 401 -3.34 3.88 -28.07
N VAL A 402 -4.37 3.18 -27.60
CA VAL A 402 -4.26 1.75 -27.28
C VAL A 402 -4.40 0.89 -28.55
N ASN A 403 -5.29 1.26 -29.46
CA ASN A 403 -5.49 0.57 -30.75
C ASN A 403 -4.24 0.63 -31.65
N GLU A 404 -3.44 1.70 -31.60
CA GLU A 404 -2.16 1.80 -32.32
C GLU A 404 -1.16 0.72 -31.89
N ILE A 405 -1.28 0.21 -30.66
CA ILE A 405 -0.40 -0.81 -30.10
C ILE A 405 -0.92 -2.20 -30.48
N ALA A 406 -2.19 -2.48 -30.22
CA ALA A 406 -2.86 -3.72 -30.56
C ALA A 406 -4.38 -3.54 -30.51
N GLU A 407 -5.09 -4.05 -31.52
CA GLU A 407 -6.55 -4.07 -31.51
C GLU A 407 -7.14 -5.08 -30.52
N ASN A 408 -6.41 -6.18 -30.26
CA ASN A 408 -6.84 -7.28 -29.41
C ASN A 408 -5.68 -7.89 -28.64
N ILE A 409 -5.95 -8.37 -27.42
CA ILE A 409 -5.06 -9.19 -26.60
C ILE A 409 -5.60 -10.62 -26.55
N GLU A 410 -4.72 -11.61 -26.61
CA GLU A 410 -5.08 -13.03 -26.43
C GLU A 410 -5.08 -13.39 -24.94
N LEU A 411 -6.20 -13.95 -24.45
CA LEU A 411 -6.34 -14.48 -23.11
C LEU A 411 -5.76 -15.89 -23.02
N SER A 412 -5.49 -16.37 -21.79
CA SER A 412 -4.95 -17.73 -21.54
C SER A 412 -5.88 -18.85 -22.04
N ASP A 413 -7.16 -18.61 -22.10
CA ASP A 413 -8.17 -19.54 -22.66
C ASP A 413 -8.32 -19.47 -24.19
N GLY A 414 -7.50 -18.66 -24.88
CA GLY A 414 -7.54 -18.48 -26.34
C GLY A 414 -8.59 -17.48 -26.83
N ARG A 415 -9.40 -16.90 -25.95
CA ARG A 415 -10.30 -15.80 -26.32
C ARG A 415 -9.52 -14.52 -26.61
N LYS A 416 -10.06 -13.67 -27.47
CA LYS A 416 -9.50 -12.36 -27.76
C LYS A 416 -10.29 -11.28 -27.03
N MET A 417 -9.61 -10.40 -26.35
CA MET A 417 -10.16 -9.22 -25.72
C MET A 417 -9.83 -7.99 -26.55
N SER A 418 -10.84 -7.16 -26.85
CA SER A 418 -10.62 -5.90 -27.57
C SER A 418 -9.94 -4.84 -26.69
N ALA A 419 -9.27 -3.87 -27.32
CA ALA A 419 -8.68 -2.73 -26.63
C ALA A 419 -9.70 -1.97 -25.74
N SER A 420 -10.96 -1.83 -26.21
CA SER A 420 -12.03 -1.21 -25.42
C SER A 420 -12.38 -2.00 -24.15
N GLN A 421 -12.46 -3.33 -24.25
CA GLN A 421 -12.69 -4.18 -23.05
C GLN A 421 -11.52 -4.15 -22.09
N PHE A 422 -10.29 -4.11 -22.60
CA PHE A 422 -9.09 -3.99 -21.77
C PHE A 422 -9.04 -2.63 -21.05
N LEU A 423 -9.36 -1.54 -21.71
CA LEU A 423 -9.50 -0.23 -21.09
C LEU A 423 -10.61 -0.21 -20.03
N GLN A 424 -11.75 -0.89 -20.25
CA GLN A 424 -12.81 -1.02 -19.25
C GLN A 424 -12.33 -1.77 -18.00
N TYR A 425 -11.57 -2.84 -18.17
CA TYR A 425 -10.96 -3.56 -17.06
C TYR A 425 -10.07 -2.64 -16.21
N PHE A 426 -9.29 -1.76 -16.85
CA PHE A 426 -8.51 -0.72 -16.19
C PHE A 426 -9.34 0.54 -15.88
N LEU A 427 -10.64 0.40 -15.66
CA LEU A 427 -11.57 1.42 -15.16
C LEU A 427 -11.75 2.66 -16.08
N PHE A 428 -11.45 2.54 -17.36
CA PHE A 428 -11.85 3.56 -18.34
C PHE A 428 -13.27 3.29 -18.83
N THR A 429 -14.21 4.18 -18.44
CA THR A 429 -15.58 4.07 -18.93
C THR A 429 -15.67 4.25 -20.45
N PRO A 430 -16.71 3.72 -21.13
CA PRO A 430 -16.88 3.93 -22.58
C PRO A 430 -16.83 5.39 -22.99
N GLN A 431 -17.35 6.31 -22.17
CA GLN A 431 -17.30 7.74 -22.43
C GLN A 431 -15.87 8.28 -22.35
N THR A 432 -15.09 7.89 -21.30
CA THR A 432 -13.71 8.33 -21.12
C THR A 432 -12.80 7.82 -22.24
N GLN A 433 -13.06 6.63 -22.79
CA GLN A 433 -12.27 6.05 -23.89
C GLN A 433 -12.28 6.90 -25.15
N TYR A 434 -13.37 7.63 -25.42
CA TYR A 434 -13.50 8.52 -26.58
C TYR A 434 -13.09 9.97 -26.30
N ASN A 435 -12.70 10.29 -25.06
CA ASN A 435 -12.14 11.60 -24.72
C ASN A 435 -10.73 11.77 -25.27
N PHE A 436 -10.32 13.03 -25.49
CA PHE A 436 -8.93 13.36 -25.81
C PHE A 436 -8.03 13.18 -24.59
N VAL A 437 -6.79 12.74 -24.81
CA VAL A 437 -5.80 12.56 -23.75
C VAL A 437 -5.55 13.86 -22.95
N ALA A 438 -5.64 15.01 -23.62
CA ALA A 438 -5.55 16.32 -22.95
C ALA A 438 -6.55 16.52 -21.79
N LYS A 439 -7.71 15.86 -21.85
CA LYS A 439 -8.76 15.97 -20.82
C LYS A 439 -8.60 15.00 -19.64
N LEU A 440 -7.62 14.10 -19.70
CA LEU A 440 -7.37 13.14 -18.64
C LEU A 440 -6.67 13.81 -17.45
N SER A 441 -7.07 13.42 -16.23
CA SER A 441 -6.33 13.72 -15.01
C SER A 441 -4.94 13.06 -15.00
N GLY A 442 -4.03 13.52 -14.14
CA GLY A 442 -2.70 12.94 -14.01
C GLY A 442 -2.74 11.43 -13.74
N GLY A 443 -3.57 10.99 -12.81
CA GLY A 443 -3.74 9.56 -12.49
C GLY A 443 -4.35 8.75 -13.65
N GLU A 444 -5.28 9.30 -14.43
CA GLU A 444 -5.81 8.64 -15.62
C GLU A 444 -4.75 8.55 -16.73
N ARG A 445 -3.89 9.56 -16.90
CA ARG A 445 -2.75 9.49 -17.85
C ARG A 445 -1.76 8.40 -17.44
N ARG A 446 -1.46 8.26 -16.14
CA ARG A 446 -0.61 7.19 -15.61
C ARG A 446 -1.22 5.80 -15.83
N ARG A 447 -2.51 5.67 -15.62
CA ARG A 447 -3.26 4.44 -15.90
C ARG A 447 -3.26 4.09 -17.39
N LEU A 448 -3.45 5.09 -18.27
CA LEU A 448 -3.32 4.89 -19.71
C LEU A 448 -1.90 4.43 -20.09
N TYR A 449 -0.87 5.03 -19.50
CA TYR A 449 0.52 4.62 -19.72
C TYR A 449 0.73 3.14 -19.32
N LEU A 450 0.21 2.72 -18.18
CA LEU A 450 0.23 1.32 -17.77
C LEU A 450 -0.47 0.43 -18.80
N CYS A 451 -1.67 0.79 -19.26
CA CYS A 451 -2.39 0.05 -20.29
C CYS A 451 -1.56 -0.10 -21.58
N THR A 452 -0.86 0.95 -22.03
CA THR A 452 -0.02 0.88 -23.23
C THR A 452 1.14 -0.10 -23.12
N ILE A 453 1.70 -0.26 -21.91
CA ILE A 453 2.76 -1.24 -21.65
C ILE A 453 2.21 -2.66 -21.66
N LEU A 454 1.11 -2.89 -20.93
CA LEU A 454 0.51 -4.21 -20.80
C LEU A 454 -0.08 -4.73 -22.13
N MET A 455 -0.63 -3.84 -22.97
CA MET A 455 -1.14 -4.19 -24.30
C MET A 455 -0.06 -4.72 -25.25
N ARG A 456 1.22 -4.38 -25.06
CA ARG A 456 2.36 -4.94 -25.81
C ARG A 456 2.63 -6.41 -25.48
N ASN A 457 1.92 -6.95 -24.52
CA ASN A 457 2.06 -8.33 -24.01
C ASN A 457 3.52 -8.71 -23.72
N PRO A 458 4.23 -7.96 -22.84
CA PRO A 458 5.58 -8.28 -22.46
C PRO A 458 5.62 -9.64 -21.74
N ASN A 459 6.76 -10.33 -21.75
CA ASN A 459 6.99 -11.52 -20.93
C ASN A 459 7.93 -11.24 -19.76
N PHE A 460 8.50 -10.04 -19.71
CA PHE A 460 9.27 -9.51 -18.60
C PHE A 460 8.79 -8.09 -18.28
N LEU A 461 8.15 -7.91 -17.13
CA LEU A 461 7.59 -6.64 -16.72
C LEU A 461 8.47 -6.00 -15.65
N VAL A 462 8.77 -4.72 -15.82
CA VAL A 462 9.52 -3.91 -14.86
C VAL A 462 8.66 -2.71 -14.47
N LEU A 463 8.34 -2.61 -13.18
CA LEU A 463 7.50 -1.54 -12.63
C LEU A 463 8.31 -0.72 -11.62
N ASP A 464 8.60 0.55 -11.95
CA ASP A 464 9.33 1.47 -11.09
C ASP A 464 8.35 2.44 -10.43
N GLU A 465 8.06 2.23 -9.13
CA GLU A 465 7.12 2.98 -8.29
C GLU A 465 5.72 3.14 -8.91
N PRO A 466 5.03 2.04 -9.31
CA PRO A 466 3.72 2.15 -9.94
C PRO A 466 2.64 2.63 -8.98
N THR A 467 2.88 2.54 -7.68
CA THR A 467 1.91 2.81 -6.62
C THR A 467 1.75 4.30 -6.30
N ASN A 468 2.72 5.14 -6.67
CA ASN A 468 2.71 6.57 -6.30
C ASN A 468 1.62 7.39 -6.99
N ASP A 469 1.20 6.98 -8.20
CA ASP A 469 0.31 7.78 -9.05
C ASP A 469 -1.02 7.08 -9.38
N LEU A 470 -1.20 5.82 -8.91
CA LEU A 470 -2.40 5.04 -9.18
C LEU A 470 -3.31 5.03 -7.94
N ASP A 471 -4.61 5.17 -8.15
CA ASP A 471 -5.58 5.05 -7.06
C ASP A 471 -5.72 3.59 -6.56
N ILE A 472 -6.22 3.43 -5.33
CA ILE A 472 -6.36 2.14 -4.66
C ILE A 472 -7.14 1.12 -5.53
N LEU A 473 -8.15 1.57 -6.26
CA LEU A 473 -8.95 0.68 -7.12
C LEU A 473 -8.17 0.23 -8.35
N THR A 474 -7.42 1.14 -8.98
CA THR A 474 -6.51 0.80 -10.07
C THR A 474 -5.39 -0.15 -9.59
N LEU A 475 -4.87 0.08 -8.38
CA LEU A 475 -3.89 -0.82 -7.78
C LEU A 475 -4.45 -2.22 -7.54
N GLN A 476 -5.69 -2.36 -7.09
CA GLN A 476 -6.36 -3.66 -6.95
C GLN A 476 -6.45 -4.40 -8.31
N VAL A 477 -6.86 -3.69 -9.36
CA VAL A 477 -6.91 -4.25 -10.72
C VAL A 477 -5.51 -4.67 -11.20
N LEU A 478 -4.49 -3.86 -10.94
CA LEU A 478 -3.10 -4.20 -11.28
C LEU A 478 -2.61 -5.42 -10.51
N GLU A 479 -2.92 -5.53 -9.22
CA GLU A 479 -2.57 -6.69 -8.39
C GLU A 479 -3.20 -7.98 -8.94
N GLU A 480 -4.49 -7.97 -9.25
CA GLU A 480 -5.20 -9.11 -9.85
C GLU A 480 -4.56 -9.51 -11.18
N TYR A 481 -4.23 -8.54 -12.03
CA TYR A 481 -3.51 -8.78 -13.27
C TYR A 481 -2.13 -9.42 -13.01
N LEU A 482 -1.33 -8.87 -12.07
CA LEU A 482 0.02 -9.36 -11.78
C LEU A 482 0.03 -10.73 -11.08
N GLN A 483 -1.00 -11.07 -10.30
CA GLN A 483 -1.17 -12.40 -9.72
C GLN A 483 -1.37 -13.46 -10.81
N SER A 484 -2.20 -13.16 -11.81
CA SER A 484 -2.45 -14.05 -12.96
C SER A 484 -1.34 -13.99 -14.03
N TYR A 485 -0.44 -13.01 -13.95
CA TYR A 485 0.61 -12.82 -14.94
C TYR A 485 1.66 -13.94 -14.89
N SER A 486 1.77 -14.67 -15.99
CA SER A 486 2.66 -15.82 -16.17
C SER A 486 4.03 -15.45 -16.77
N GLY A 487 4.47 -14.21 -16.66
CA GLY A 487 5.80 -13.71 -17.04
C GLY A 487 6.71 -13.48 -15.84
N CYS A 488 7.91 -12.94 -16.10
CA CYS A 488 8.81 -12.47 -15.06
C CYS A 488 8.49 -11.04 -14.66
N LEU A 489 8.70 -10.70 -13.39
CA LEU A 489 8.39 -9.39 -12.85
C LEU A 489 9.55 -8.86 -12.00
N ILE A 490 9.91 -7.59 -12.20
CA ILE A 490 10.62 -6.78 -11.23
C ILE A 490 9.73 -5.62 -10.83
N VAL A 491 9.56 -5.42 -9.52
CA VAL A 491 8.79 -4.29 -9.00
C VAL A 491 9.58 -3.53 -7.94
N VAL A 492 9.66 -2.21 -8.08
CA VAL A 492 10.11 -1.28 -7.04
C VAL A 492 8.87 -0.62 -6.49
N SER A 493 8.61 -0.73 -5.21
CA SER A 493 7.53 -0.03 -4.54
C SER A 493 7.80 0.13 -3.05
N HIS A 494 7.24 1.18 -2.48
CA HIS A 494 7.16 1.39 -1.04
C HIS A 494 5.83 0.90 -0.44
N ASP A 495 4.86 0.51 -1.27
CA ASP A 495 3.60 -0.09 -0.82
C ASP A 495 3.82 -1.56 -0.41
N ARG A 496 3.75 -1.79 0.90
CA ARG A 496 3.96 -3.10 1.54
C ARG A 496 2.93 -4.12 1.08
N TYR A 497 1.66 -3.72 1.01
CA TYR A 497 0.56 -4.58 0.63
C TYR A 497 0.68 -5.06 -0.82
N PHE A 498 1.08 -4.16 -1.71
CA PHE A 498 1.36 -4.47 -3.09
C PHE A 498 2.52 -5.45 -3.23
N MET A 499 3.62 -5.19 -2.51
CA MET A 499 4.82 -6.03 -2.54
C MET A 499 4.54 -7.46 -2.03
N ASP A 500 3.82 -7.61 -0.91
CA ASP A 500 3.48 -8.92 -0.34
C ASP A 500 2.55 -9.75 -1.25
N LYS A 501 1.71 -9.08 -2.05
CA LYS A 501 0.81 -9.76 -2.99
C LYS A 501 1.49 -10.19 -4.29
N VAL A 502 2.54 -9.47 -4.71
CA VAL A 502 3.04 -9.54 -6.08
C VAL A 502 4.44 -10.12 -6.16
N ALA A 503 5.29 -9.93 -5.13
CA ALA A 503 6.68 -10.38 -5.13
C ALA A 503 6.87 -11.67 -4.30
N ASP A 504 7.59 -12.63 -4.86
CA ASP A 504 7.92 -13.90 -4.19
C ASP A 504 9.11 -13.73 -3.23
N HIS A 505 10.07 -12.84 -3.58
CA HIS A 505 11.27 -12.54 -2.79
C HIS A 505 11.73 -11.11 -3.05
N LEU A 506 12.70 -10.63 -2.26
CA LEU A 506 13.16 -9.24 -2.29
C LEU A 506 14.65 -9.13 -2.56
N LEU A 507 15.02 -8.15 -3.39
CA LEU A 507 16.38 -7.65 -3.51
C LEU A 507 16.51 -6.34 -2.71
N VAL A 508 17.25 -6.39 -1.61
CA VAL A 508 17.38 -5.30 -0.65
C VAL A 508 18.63 -4.48 -0.92
N PHE A 509 18.46 -3.18 -1.18
CA PHE A 509 19.53 -2.22 -1.31
C PHE A 509 19.88 -1.65 0.07
N GLU A 510 20.94 -2.15 0.71
CA GLU A 510 21.39 -1.71 2.04
C GLU A 510 22.19 -0.39 2.00
N GLY A 511 22.56 0.09 0.79
CA GLY A 511 23.46 1.24 0.58
C GLY A 511 24.91 0.80 0.35
N ASP A 512 25.76 1.78 0.01
CA ASP A 512 27.21 1.57 -0.25
C ASP A 512 27.55 0.41 -1.20
N GLY A 513 26.69 0.19 -2.20
CA GLY A 513 26.85 -0.85 -3.22
C GLY A 513 26.48 -2.26 -2.77
N LYS A 514 25.97 -2.45 -1.55
CA LYS A 514 25.60 -3.76 -1.01
C LYS A 514 24.15 -4.09 -1.34
N LEU A 515 23.97 -5.27 -1.97
CA LEU A 515 22.66 -5.86 -2.24
C LEU A 515 22.56 -7.19 -1.50
N LYS A 516 21.37 -7.44 -0.97
CA LYS A 516 21.04 -8.67 -0.28
C LYS A 516 19.79 -9.29 -0.90
N ASP A 517 19.88 -10.53 -1.31
CA ASP A 517 18.71 -11.33 -1.67
C ASP A 517 18.04 -11.86 -0.40
N PHE A 518 16.74 -11.61 -0.27
CA PHE A 518 15.93 -12.03 0.86
C PHE A 518 14.80 -12.94 0.35
N PRO A 519 14.85 -14.26 0.64
CA PRO A 519 13.97 -15.26 0.03
C PRO A 519 12.59 -15.32 0.71
N ALA A 520 11.96 -14.18 0.95
CA ALA A 520 10.62 -14.09 1.52
C ALA A 520 9.95 -12.76 1.15
N GLY A 521 8.63 -12.66 1.39
CA GLY A 521 7.84 -11.46 1.17
C GLY A 521 8.23 -10.28 2.08
N TYR A 522 7.66 -9.13 1.79
CA TYR A 522 8.03 -7.86 2.38
C TYR A 522 7.73 -7.77 3.89
N SER A 523 6.60 -8.30 4.35
CA SER A 523 6.25 -8.33 5.78
C SER A 523 7.27 -9.10 6.61
N ARG A 524 7.74 -10.27 6.11
CA ARG A 524 8.78 -11.05 6.78
C ARG A 524 10.15 -10.36 6.79
N TYR A 525 10.46 -9.62 5.73
CA TYR A 525 11.68 -8.79 5.71
C TYR A 525 11.65 -7.72 6.79
N LEU A 526 10.50 -7.08 7.01
CA LEU A 526 10.35 -6.06 8.04
C LEU A 526 10.50 -6.63 9.46
N GLU A 527 9.86 -7.76 9.74
CA GLU A 527 10.02 -8.48 11.02
C GLU A 527 11.49 -8.85 11.28
N TRP A 528 12.17 -9.37 10.26
CA TRP A 528 13.59 -9.68 10.34
C TRP A 528 14.45 -8.43 10.59
N LYS A 529 14.16 -7.31 9.93
CA LYS A 529 14.87 -6.03 10.12
C LYS A 529 14.69 -5.51 11.55
N GLU A 530 13.47 -5.53 12.09
CA GLU A 530 13.17 -5.13 13.48
C GLU A 530 13.90 -5.99 14.51
N LEU A 531 13.92 -7.29 14.31
CA LEU A 531 14.67 -8.20 15.19
C LEU A 531 16.16 -7.89 15.17
N LYS A 532 16.74 -7.69 14.00
CA LYS A 532 18.16 -7.36 13.83
C LYS A 532 18.51 -6.02 14.51
N GLU A 533 17.70 -4.99 14.28
CA GLU A 533 17.90 -3.67 14.91
C GLU A 533 17.79 -3.73 16.44
N SER A 534 16.86 -4.53 16.97
CA SER A 534 16.72 -4.75 18.42
C SER A 534 17.92 -5.50 19.02
N GLU A 535 18.49 -6.48 18.31
CA GLU A 535 19.70 -7.20 18.71
C GLU A 535 20.93 -6.29 18.70
N GLU A 536 21.11 -5.46 17.68
CA GLU A 536 22.20 -4.48 17.59
C GLU A 536 22.12 -3.41 18.68
N GLN A 537 20.92 -2.95 19.01
CA GLN A 537 20.69 -2.02 20.12
C GLN A 537 20.99 -2.68 21.48
N ALA A 538 20.61 -3.93 21.67
CA ALA A 538 20.92 -4.68 22.88
C ALA A 538 22.43 -4.92 23.05
N GLN A 539 23.16 -5.20 21.96
CA GLN A 539 24.62 -5.37 21.97
C GLN A 539 25.34 -4.04 22.25
N THR A 540 24.89 -2.91 21.68
CA THR A 540 25.44 -1.58 21.95
C THR A 540 25.14 -1.11 23.37
N ALA A 541 24.00 -1.46 23.95
CA ALA A 541 23.66 -1.16 25.34
C ALA A 541 24.49 -1.99 26.34
N GLN A 542 24.95 -3.21 25.98
CA GLN A 542 25.83 -4.04 26.77
C GLN A 542 27.31 -3.64 26.67
N ALA A 543 27.73 -2.95 25.59
CA ALA A 543 29.02 -2.32 25.45
C ALA A 543 29.03 -0.94 26.13
N GLY A 544 28.84 -0.86 27.44
CA GLY A 544 28.91 0.36 28.23
C GLY A 544 30.26 1.07 28.10
N PRO A 545 30.38 2.39 28.43
CA PRO A 545 31.55 3.20 28.12
C PRO A 545 32.76 2.72 28.89
N GLY A 546 33.57 1.89 28.26
CA GLY A 546 34.88 1.45 28.79
C GLY A 546 35.80 2.66 28.87
N THR A 547 36.16 2.98 30.09
CA THR A 547 37.13 4.00 30.55
C THR A 547 38.31 4.14 29.60
N ALA A 548 38.44 5.28 28.98
CA ALA A 548 39.67 5.72 28.33
C ALA A 548 40.76 5.97 29.40
N LYS A 549 41.64 4.97 29.62
CA LYS A 549 42.90 5.18 30.32
C LYS A 549 43.97 5.60 29.32
N GLY A 550 44.47 6.81 29.55
CA GLY A 550 45.55 7.43 28.81
C GLY A 550 46.84 6.60 28.79
N LYS A 551 47.47 6.58 27.62
CA LYS A 551 48.84 6.09 27.45
C LYS A 551 49.81 7.14 28.04
N VAL A 552 50.54 6.74 29.11
CA VAL A 552 51.81 7.36 29.48
C VAL A 552 52.92 6.33 29.22
N SER A 553 53.86 6.77 28.42
CA SER A 553 55.10 6.08 28.06
C SER A 553 56.04 5.93 29.27
N GLY A 554 56.66 4.76 29.42
CA GLY A 554 57.78 4.58 30.39
C GLY A 554 58.44 3.23 30.24
N GLN A 555 59.75 3.29 29.96
CA GLN A 555 60.72 2.24 29.60
C GLN A 555 60.84 1.07 30.57
N ARG A 556 61.31 -0.06 29.96
CA ARG A 556 61.85 -1.32 30.52
C ARG A 556 62.99 -1.07 31.58
N PRO A 557 63.54 -2.11 32.30
CA PRO A 557 63.73 -3.50 31.90
C PRO A 557 63.74 -4.59 33.02
N GLY A 558 63.67 -5.85 32.58
CA GLY A 558 64.61 -6.91 33.04
C GLY A 558 64.16 -8.05 33.91
N HIS A 559 64.35 -9.29 33.40
CA HIS A 559 64.65 -10.60 34.03
C HIS A 559 63.57 -11.22 34.96
N GLY A 560 63.23 -12.46 34.86
CA GLY A 560 63.86 -13.72 34.65
C GLY A 560 62.92 -14.86 35.00
N THR A 561 63.05 -15.92 34.22
CA THR A 561 63.03 -17.35 34.51
C THR A 561 61.88 -18.06 35.21
N ALA A 562 61.32 -19.01 34.44
CA ALA A 562 61.28 -20.44 34.65
C ALA A 562 60.08 -21.13 35.34
N GLY A 563 59.60 -22.16 34.66
CA GLY A 563 59.07 -23.43 35.20
C GLY A 563 57.56 -23.44 35.37
N GLY A 564 56.78 -24.29 34.83
CA GLY A 564 56.89 -25.64 34.37
C GLY A 564 55.62 -26.38 34.74
N ALA A 565 55.14 -27.16 33.80
CA ALA A 565 54.45 -28.43 33.95
C ALA A 565 52.99 -28.55 34.40
N ASN A 566 52.16 -28.93 33.49
CA ASN A 566 51.47 -30.25 33.32
C ASN A 566 50.47 -30.78 34.35
N ALA A 567 49.42 -31.30 33.75
CA ALA A 567 48.67 -32.57 34.02
C ALA A 567 47.22 -32.34 34.44
N SER A 568 46.21 -32.61 33.60
CA SER A 568 45.59 -33.90 33.24
C SER A 568 44.71 -34.58 34.32
N ILE A 569 43.55 -35.06 33.82
CA ILE A 569 42.78 -36.25 34.25
C ILE A 569 41.62 -35.98 35.23
N ALA A 570 40.37 -36.06 34.85
CA ALA A 570 39.45 -37.17 34.54
C ALA A 570 38.49 -37.60 35.68
N HIS A 571 37.26 -37.87 35.29
CA HIS A 571 36.25 -38.83 35.81
C HIS A 571 35.49 -38.54 37.14
N ALA A 572 34.20 -38.51 37.19
CA ALA A 572 33.20 -39.57 37.30
C ALA A 572 31.89 -39.09 37.90
N SER A 573 30.73 -39.49 37.33
CA SER A 573 29.41 -39.54 37.97
C SER A 573 29.34 -40.64 39.02
N PRO A 574 28.30 -40.84 39.92
CA PRO A 574 26.88 -40.75 39.61
C PRO A 574 25.92 -40.39 40.84
N ALA A 575 24.65 -40.20 40.46
CA ALA A 575 23.37 -40.62 41.12
C ALA A 575 22.88 -39.93 42.42
N SER A 576 21.64 -39.43 42.36
CA SER A 576 20.36 -39.85 42.96
C SER A 576 19.43 -38.69 43.37
N SER A 577 18.19 -38.83 42.96
CA SER A 577 17.00 -38.01 43.27
C SER A 577 16.55 -38.11 44.75
N PRO A 578 15.44 -37.48 45.27
CA PRO A 578 14.43 -36.60 44.67
C PRO A 578 13.99 -35.40 45.56
N GLY A 579 13.20 -34.49 45.00
CA GLY A 579 12.43 -33.54 45.85
C GLY A 579 11.85 -32.33 45.10
N THR A 580 10.57 -32.36 44.79
CA THR A 580 9.69 -31.26 44.31
C THR A 580 9.28 -30.33 45.50
N PRO A 581 8.52 -29.18 45.34
CA PRO A 581 8.22 -28.38 44.13
C PRO A 581 8.30 -26.83 44.34
N SER A 582 8.09 -26.08 43.30
CA SER A 582 7.37 -24.78 43.20
C SER A 582 8.10 -23.64 42.46
N GLY A 583 7.35 -23.01 41.52
CA GLY A 583 7.53 -21.62 41.13
C GLY A 583 7.83 -21.38 39.62
N SER A 584 6.82 -20.98 38.89
CA SER A 584 6.75 -20.51 37.49
C SER A 584 7.67 -19.33 37.11
N PRO A 585 7.62 -18.80 35.88
CA PRO A 585 7.95 -19.42 34.59
C PRO A 585 9.05 -18.61 33.84
N ALA A 586 9.81 -19.25 33.03
CA ALA A 586 10.71 -18.60 32.08
C ALA A 586 10.44 -19.14 30.66
N THR A 587 10.22 -18.22 29.77
CA THR A 587 10.06 -18.40 28.34
C THR A 587 11.30 -19.05 27.72
N GLY A 588 11.13 -20.20 27.18
CA GLY A 588 12.17 -20.94 26.45
C GLY A 588 11.67 -21.33 25.08
N ASN A 589 12.41 -20.86 24.11
CA ASN A 589 12.38 -21.16 22.69
C ASN A 589 12.25 -22.68 22.44
N ARG A 590 11.15 -23.13 21.83
CA ARG A 590 10.95 -24.52 21.45
C ARG A 590 11.14 -24.68 19.94
N ASN A 591 12.24 -25.28 19.59
CA ASN A 591 12.38 -26.06 18.34
C ASN A 591 11.25 -27.09 18.31
N VAL A 592 10.28 -26.93 17.42
CA VAL A 592 9.20 -27.89 17.22
C VAL A 592 9.77 -29.06 16.41
N GLN A 593 10.22 -30.10 17.12
CA GLN A 593 10.37 -31.43 16.50
C GLN A 593 8.95 -31.93 16.21
N LYS A 594 8.60 -32.16 14.94
CA LYS A 594 7.34 -32.79 14.52
C LYS A 594 7.14 -34.09 15.31
N ARG A 595 6.05 -34.14 16.07
CA ARG A 595 5.65 -35.31 16.83
C ARG A 595 5.25 -36.42 15.85
N LYS A 596 5.73 -37.64 16.03
CA LYS A 596 5.30 -38.78 15.21
C LYS A 596 3.90 -39.19 15.64
N LEU A 597 2.99 -39.33 14.66
CA LEU A 597 1.65 -39.86 14.85
C LEU A 597 1.66 -41.19 15.62
N SER A 598 0.80 -41.32 16.64
CA SER A 598 0.56 -42.56 17.33
C SER A 598 -0.15 -43.58 16.43
N PHE A 599 -0.12 -44.87 16.79
CA PHE A 599 -0.78 -45.92 16.00
C PHE A 599 -2.28 -45.66 15.83
N ASN A 600 -2.94 -45.13 16.86
CA ASN A 600 -4.38 -44.82 16.82
C ASN A 600 -4.66 -43.60 15.92
N GLU A 601 -3.83 -42.56 15.96
CA GLU A 601 -3.95 -41.38 15.10
C GLU A 601 -3.71 -41.72 13.62
N LYS A 602 -2.77 -42.62 13.31
CA LYS A 602 -2.62 -43.13 11.92
C LYS A 602 -3.84 -43.89 11.42
N ARG A 603 -4.45 -44.71 12.27
CA ARG A 603 -5.64 -45.45 11.90
C ARG A 603 -6.85 -44.54 11.73
N GLU A 604 -6.96 -43.49 12.53
CA GLU A 604 -7.97 -42.45 12.40
C GLU A 604 -7.80 -41.66 11.09
N LEU A 605 -6.57 -41.30 10.75
CA LEU A 605 -6.24 -40.60 9.49
C LEU A 605 -6.63 -41.46 8.27
N GLU A 606 -6.25 -42.76 8.25
CA GLU A 606 -6.66 -43.69 7.19
C GLU A 606 -8.18 -43.87 7.09
N GLN A 607 -8.90 -43.79 8.22
CA GLN A 607 -10.37 -43.86 8.22
C GLN A 607 -10.98 -42.59 7.62
N LEU A 608 -10.46 -41.40 7.98
CA LEU A 608 -10.92 -40.14 7.44
C LEU A 608 -10.65 -40.00 5.94
N GLU A 609 -9.47 -40.47 5.46
CA GLU A 609 -9.15 -40.51 4.03
C GLU A 609 -10.09 -41.38 3.19
N ARG A 610 -10.76 -42.36 3.79
CA ARG A 610 -11.79 -43.17 3.11
C ARG A 610 -13.16 -42.54 3.25
N GLN A 611 -13.47 -41.99 4.43
CA GLN A 611 -14.78 -41.46 4.76
C GLN A 611 -15.12 -40.19 4.03
N ILE A 612 -14.16 -39.27 3.86
CA ILE A 612 -14.37 -37.98 3.17
C ILE A 612 -14.84 -38.20 1.71
N PRO A 613 -14.17 -39.01 0.87
CA PRO A 613 -14.63 -39.24 -0.49
C PRO A 613 -15.99 -39.96 -0.59
N GLU A 614 -16.35 -40.83 0.41
CA GLU A 614 -17.64 -41.48 0.45
C GLU A 614 -18.77 -40.48 0.72
N LEU A 615 -18.57 -39.55 1.66
CA LEU A 615 -19.52 -38.49 1.97
C LEU A 615 -19.67 -37.50 0.80
N GLU A 616 -18.59 -37.16 0.14
CA GLU A 616 -18.60 -36.32 -1.08
C GLU A 616 -19.35 -37.00 -2.23
N ALA A 617 -19.18 -38.31 -2.41
CA ALA A 617 -19.89 -39.05 -3.44
C ALA A 617 -21.42 -39.15 -3.13
N GLU A 618 -21.81 -39.35 -1.84
CA GLU A 618 -23.22 -39.30 -1.42
C GLU A 618 -23.83 -37.93 -1.68
N LYS A 619 -23.10 -36.84 -1.33
CA LYS A 619 -23.54 -35.47 -1.59
C LYS A 619 -23.76 -35.23 -3.08
N ALA A 620 -22.78 -35.59 -3.91
CA ALA A 620 -22.85 -35.42 -5.37
C ALA A 620 -24.01 -36.22 -6.00
N ALA A 621 -24.31 -37.42 -5.49
CA ALA A 621 -25.44 -38.20 -5.95
C ALA A 621 -26.77 -37.53 -5.63
N LEU A 622 -26.94 -37.00 -4.41
CA LEU A 622 -28.15 -36.29 -4.01
C LEU A 622 -28.33 -34.98 -4.76
N GLU A 623 -27.26 -34.23 -5.04
CA GLU A 623 -27.26 -33.02 -5.87
C GLU A 623 -27.66 -33.33 -7.33
N ALA A 624 -27.17 -34.42 -7.89
CA ALA A 624 -27.55 -34.87 -9.23
C ALA A 624 -29.05 -35.28 -9.29
N GLU A 625 -29.55 -35.95 -8.28
CA GLU A 625 -30.98 -36.31 -8.18
C GLU A 625 -31.88 -35.08 -8.03
N MET A 626 -31.46 -34.08 -7.23
CA MET A 626 -32.18 -32.81 -7.10
C MET A 626 -32.19 -32.00 -8.40
N SER A 627 -31.12 -32.06 -9.17
CA SER A 627 -31.00 -31.34 -10.46
C SER A 627 -31.85 -31.96 -11.58
N SER A 628 -32.32 -33.18 -11.44
CA SER A 628 -33.18 -33.90 -12.43
C SER A 628 -34.57 -33.26 -12.61
N GLY A 629 -35.01 -32.43 -11.67
CA GLY A 629 -36.27 -31.66 -11.75
C GLY A 629 -37.55 -32.46 -11.69
N THR A 630 -37.51 -33.76 -11.35
CA THR A 630 -38.66 -34.68 -11.34
C THR A 630 -39.20 -35.00 -9.94
N LEU A 631 -38.61 -34.46 -8.88
CA LEU A 631 -38.88 -34.79 -7.49
C LEU A 631 -40.06 -33.98 -6.90
N PRO A 632 -40.94 -34.61 -6.06
CA PRO A 632 -41.94 -33.89 -5.29
C PRO A 632 -41.33 -32.95 -4.24
N ILE A 633 -42.01 -31.87 -3.85
CA ILE A 633 -41.53 -30.84 -2.96
C ILE A 633 -41.08 -31.39 -1.60
N ASP A 634 -41.79 -32.39 -1.06
CA ASP A 634 -41.47 -33.03 0.23
C ASP A 634 -40.14 -33.81 0.18
N GLU A 635 -39.84 -34.49 -0.93
CA GLU A 635 -38.58 -35.19 -1.13
C GLU A 635 -37.41 -34.23 -1.39
N LEU A 636 -37.67 -33.13 -2.07
CA LEU A 636 -36.69 -32.05 -2.29
C LEU A 636 -36.25 -31.44 -0.96
N THR A 637 -37.18 -31.21 -0.05
CA THR A 637 -36.89 -30.64 1.28
C THR A 637 -36.08 -31.63 2.13
N ALA A 638 -36.45 -32.93 2.12
CA ALA A 638 -35.72 -33.97 2.84
C ALA A 638 -34.28 -34.15 2.34
N LYS A 639 -34.08 -34.14 1.00
CA LYS A 639 -32.75 -34.24 0.39
C LYS A 639 -31.89 -33.00 0.63
N SER A 640 -32.48 -31.81 0.64
CA SER A 640 -31.78 -30.55 0.98
C SER A 640 -31.28 -30.58 2.43
N LEU A 641 -32.10 -31.08 3.36
CA LEU A 641 -31.69 -31.25 4.76
C LEU A 641 -30.54 -32.27 4.89
N ARG A 642 -30.62 -33.38 4.14
CA ARG A 642 -29.56 -34.40 4.14
C ARG A 642 -28.25 -33.88 3.56
N ILE A 643 -28.30 -33.05 2.51
CA ILE A 643 -27.11 -32.38 1.95
C ILE A 643 -26.49 -31.45 2.98
N SER A 644 -27.28 -30.68 3.75
CA SER A 644 -26.75 -29.81 4.81
C SER A 644 -26.03 -30.60 5.90
N GLU A 645 -26.59 -31.75 6.32
CA GLU A 645 -25.94 -32.65 7.27
C GLU A 645 -24.64 -33.25 6.73
N LEU A 646 -24.61 -33.61 5.45
CA LEU A 646 -23.41 -34.14 4.80
C LEU A 646 -22.30 -33.07 4.69
N ILE A 647 -22.66 -31.83 4.44
CA ILE A 647 -21.70 -30.71 4.43
C ILE A 647 -21.05 -30.55 5.81
N GLU A 648 -21.84 -30.52 6.89
CA GLU A 648 -21.29 -30.44 8.26
C GLU A 648 -20.36 -31.63 8.58
N GLN A 649 -20.75 -32.86 8.18
CA GLN A 649 -19.93 -34.06 8.39
C GLN A 649 -18.61 -34.01 7.59
N ILE A 650 -18.63 -33.50 6.34
CA ILE A 650 -17.43 -33.35 5.51
C ILE A 650 -16.51 -32.29 6.12
N ASP A 651 -17.06 -31.16 6.58
CA ASP A 651 -16.27 -30.10 7.21
C ASP A 651 -15.61 -30.57 8.51
N GLU A 652 -16.34 -31.28 9.37
CA GLU A 652 -15.82 -31.85 10.62
C GLU A 652 -14.73 -32.90 10.37
N ALA A 653 -14.96 -33.81 9.42
CA ALA A 653 -13.98 -34.83 9.01
C ALA A 653 -12.73 -34.21 8.39
N SER A 654 -12.89 -33.16 7.56
CA SER A 654 -11.79 -32.45 6.90
C SER A 654 -10.93 -31.65 7.90
N MET A 655 -11.56 -30.98 8.86
CA MET A 655 -10.84 -30.29 9.95
C MET A 655 -10.01 -31.29 10.77
N ARG A 656 -10.59 -32.42 11.11
CA ARG A 656 -9.89 -33.46 11.87
C ARG A 656 -8.76 -34.11 11.07
N TRP A 657 -8.94 -34.31 9.79
CA TRP A 657 -7.89 -34.79 8.88
C TRP A 657 -6.73 -33.80 8.80
N LEU A 658 -6.99 -32.49 8.70
CA LEU A 658 -5.98 -31.44 8.73
C LEU A 658 -5.19 -31.43 10.04
N GLU A 659 -5.86 -31.51 11.19
CA GLU A 659 -5.21 -31.57 12.50
C GLU A 659 -4.23 -32.76 12.62
N LEU A 660 -4.60 -33.92 12.07
CA LEU A 660 -3.77 -35.12 12.11
C LEU A 660 -2.66 -35.10 11.04
N SER A 661 -2.86 -34.41 9.92
CA SER A 661 -1.87 -34.30 8.85
C SER A 661 -0.76 -33.27 9.16
N ASP A 662 -1.01 -32.29 10.03
CA ASP A 662 -0.05 -31.27 10.46
C ASP A 662 0.88 -31.74 11.60
N ILE A 663 0.63 -32.88 12.21
CA ILE A 663 1.47 -33.49 13.26
C ILE A 663 2.65 -34.23 12.63
#